data_84d9bb4fbcb7d6b22c2f2ca4068015b3
#
_entry.id   84d9bb4fbcb7d6b22c2f2ca4068015b3
#
_cell.length_a   1.000
_cell.length_b   1.000
_cell.length_c   1.000
_cell.angle_alpha   90.00
_cell.angle_beta   90.00
_cell.angle_gamma   90.00
#
_symmetry.space_group_name_H-M   'P 1'
#
loop_
_entity.id
_entity.type
_entity.pdbx_description
1 polymer ?
#
loop_
_entity_poly.entity_id
_entity_poly.type
_entity_poly.pdbx_seq_one_letter_code
_entity_poly.pdbx_strand_id
1 'polypeptide(L)'
;MADSGNPNENIPSTDAGVNSEASTSSHEVTASYDASAITVLEGLDAVRKRPGMYIGSTGERGLHHLVYEVVDNSVDEALAGHADTIDVTILADGGVRVTDNGRGIPVGIVASEGKPALEVVLTVLHAGGKFGGGGYAVSGGLHGVGVSVVNALSSKVAVEVRTDGHRWTQDYKMGVPTAPLAKHEAIEATGTSVTFWADADIFETTEYSFETLSRRFQEMAFLNKGLTIKLTDERESAKATAGADEAGADEKDEVKTVTYHYEGGIVDFVKYLNSRKGEAVHPTIIDLEAEDKEKSLSLEVAMQWNSGYSEGVYSFANIIHTHEGGTHEEGFRSALTNLVNKYARDKKLLREKDDNLTGDDIREGLTAIISVKLSEPQFEGQTKTKLGNTEAKTFVQKAVYEHLNDWLDRNPVEAADIVRKGIQAATARVAARKARDLTRRKGLLESASLPGKLSDCQSNDPTKCEIFIVEGDSAGGSAKSGRNPQYQAILPIRGKILNVEKARIDKILQNQEIQALISAFGTGVHEDFDIEKLRYHKIILMADADVDGQHISTLLLTFLFRFMRPLVEAGHVYLSRPPLYKIKWGRDDIEYAYSDRERDALIEMGRQRGKRVREDSIQRFKGLGEMNAEELRITTMDQEHRVLGQVTLDDAAQADDLFSVLMGEDVEARRAFIQRNAKDVRFLDI
;
A
#
# COMPACT_ATOMS: atom_id res chain seq x y z
N MET A 1 -68.75 2.46 5.45
CA MET A 1 -69.60 1.27 5.32
C MET A 1 -68.64 0.10 5.41
N ALA A 2 -68.46 -0.41 6.60
CA ALA A 2 -69.12 -1.54 7.22
C ALA A 2 -68.68 -2.85 6.55
N ASP A 3 -68.27 -3.89 7.08
CA ASP A 3 -68.14 -4.39 8.47
C ASP A 3 -67.62 -5.82 8.38
N SER A 4 -66.90 -6.23 9.39
CA SER A 4 -66.85 -7.53 10.07
C SER A 4 -66.60 -8.87 9.31
N GLY A 5 -65.69 -9.69 9.79
CA GLY A 5 -65.95 -10.82 10.61
C GLY A 5 -64.88 -11.91 10.56
N ASN A 6 -64.27 -12.14 11.70
CA ASN A 6 -63.59 -13.40 12.08
C ASN A 6 -64.67 -14.38 12.59
N PRO A 7 -64.57 -15.73 12.56
CA PRO A 7 -64.03 -16.40 13.74
C PRO A 7 -63.28 -17.75 13.50
N ASN A 8 -62.45 -18.07 14.46
CA ASN A 8 -61.93 -19.34 15.02
C ASN A 8 -62.66 -20.64 14.71
N GLU A 9 -61.87 -21.74 14.68
CA GLU A 9 -62.00 -23.01 15.46
C GLU A 9 -60.85 -23.95 15.13
N ASN A 10 -59.97 -24.27 16.01
CA ASN A 10 -59.82 -25.32 17.04
C ASN A 10 -59.60 -26.78 16.54
N ILE A 11 -58.34 -27.26 16.63
CA ILE A 11 -57.70 -28.45 17.29
C ILE A 11 -58.21 -29.88 16.84
N PRO A 12 -57.44 -31.02 16.90
CA PRO A 12 -56.35 -31.34 17.82
C PRO A 12 -55.13 -32.15 17.27
N SER A 13 -54.13 -32.24 18.13
CA SER A 13 -52.88 -32.95 18.17
C SER A 13 -52.95 -34.46 17.98
N THR A 14 -51.83 -35.05 17.46
CA THR A 14 -51.26 -36.29 17.97
C THR A 14 -49.74 -36.34 17.83
N ASP A 15 -49.15 -36.82 18.86
CA ASP A 15 -47.80 -37.06 19.29
C ASP A 15 -47.06 -38.09 18.44
N ALA A 16 -45.75 -37.92 18.24
CA ALA A 16 -44.71 -38.98 18.38
C ALA A 16 -43.32 -38.37 18.17
N GLY A 17 -42.54 -38.39 19.22
CA GLY A 17 -41.16 -37.90 19.28
C GLY A 17 -40.15 -38.80 18.62
N VAL A 18 -39.04 -38.19 18.19
CA VAL A 18 -37.70 -38.78 18.27
C VAL A 18 -36.70 -37.65 18.53
N ASN A 19 -36.01 -37.76 19.66
CA ASN A 19 -34.85 -36.95 20.02
C ASN A 19 -33.67 -37.18 19.06
N SER A 20 -33.04 -36.12 18.61
CA SER A 20 -31.60 -36.09 18.33
C SER A 20 -31.05 -34.69 18.69
N GLU A 21 -30.38 -34.65 19.82
CA GLU A 21 -29.60 -33.51 20.27
C GLU A 21 -28.43 -33.29 19.31
N ALA A 22 -28.46 -32.18 18.58
CA ALA A 22 -27.29 -31.58 17.98
C ALA A 22 -27.04 -30.28 18.71
N SER A 23 -26.05 -30.27 19.60
CA SER A 23 -25.60 -29.09 20.34
C SER A 23 -24.89 -28.12 19.40
N THR A 24 -25.63 -27.15 18.89
CA THR A 24 -25.05 -25.91 18.39
C THR A 24 -24.85 -24.97 19.58
N SER A 25 -23.62 -24.77 20.00
CA SER A 25 -23.27 -23.74 20.98
C SER A 25 -23.40 -22.36 20.33
N SER A 26 -24.61 -21.85 20.29
CA SER A 26 -24.83 -20.42 20.14
C SER A 26 -24.40 -19.76 21.44
N HIS A 27 -23.42 -18.84 21.38
CA HIS A 27 -23.19 -17.90 22.46
C HIS A 27 -24.45 -17.07 22.63
N GLU A 28 -25.32 -17.43 23.54
CA GLU A 28 -26.39 -16.59 24.03
C GLU A 28 -25.77 -15.38 24.74
N VAL A 29 -25.82 -14.24 24.10
CA VAL A 29 -25.57 -12.95 24.75
C VAL A 29 -26.79 -12.69 25.66
N THR A 30 -26.72 -13.12 26.92
CA THR A 30 -27.76 -12.96 27.93
C THR A 30 -27.75 -11.62 28.66
N ALA A 31 -27.07 -10.60 28.12
CA ALA A 31 -27.13 -9.24 28.64
C ALA A 31 -28.26 -8.46 27.94
N SER A 32 -29.22 -7.94 28.69
CA SER A 32 -30.23 -7.02 28.15
C SER A 32 -29.51 -5.81 27.57
N TYR A 33 -29.76 -5.48 26.29
CA TYR A 33 -29.23 -4.27 25.67
C TYR A 33 -30.08 -3.08 26.17
N ASP A 34 -29.61 -2.49 27.26
CA ASP A 34 -30.22 -1.29 27.85
C ASP A 34 -29.16 -0.17 28.02
N ALA A 35 -29.53 0.94 28.57
CA ALA A 35 -28.65 2.09 28.74
C ALA A 35 -27.39 1.78 29.57
N SER A 36 -27.40 0.74 30.40
CA SER A 36 -26.22 0.30 31.18
C SER A 36 -25.17 -0.43 30.34
N ALA A 37 -25.56 -0.94 29.16
CA ALA A 37 -24.65 -1.55 28.19
C ALA A 37 -23.87 -0.51 27.36
N ILE A 38 -24.23 0.78 27.45
CA ILE A 38 -23.54 1.87 26.75
C ILE A 38 -22.36 2.32 27.63
N THR A 39 -21.13 1.99 27.20
CA THR A 39 -19.90 2.44 27.86
C THR A 39 -19.35 3.64 27.11
N VAL A 40 -19.21 4.78 27.77
CA VAL A 40 -18.52 5.96 27.26
C VAL A 40 -17.04 5.82 27.61
N LEU A 41 -16.16 5.88 26.59
CA LEU A 41 -14.72 5.91 26.77
C LEU A 41 -14.26 7.35 26.61
N GLU A 42 -13.51 7.85 27.58
CA GLU A 42 -13.00 9.22 27.56
C GLU A 42 -11.47 9.23 27.35
N GLY A 43 -10.98 10.29 26.67
CA GLY A 43 -9.56 10.56 26.51
C GLY A 43 -8.76 9.42 25.85
N LEU A 44 -7.55 9.16 26.37
CA LEU A 44 -6.61 8.20 25.80
C LEU A 44 -7.00 6.73 26.02
N ASP A 45 -7.91 6.43 26.94
CA ASP A 45 -8.41 5.06 27.14
C ASP A 45 -9.19 4.56 25.92
N ALA A 46 -9.86 5.45 25.19
CA ALA A 46 -10.53 5.11 23.93
C ALA A 46 -9.53 4.64 22.87
N VAL A 47 -8.36 5.30 22.79
CA VAL A 47 -7.29 4.94 21.87
C VAL A 47 -6.71 3.56 22.20
N ARG A 48 -6.40 3.30 23.46
CA ARG A 48 -5.85 2.01 23.91
C ARG A 48 -6.81 0.85 23.66
N LYS A 49 -8.11 1.09 23.82
CA LYS A 49 -9.15 0.06 23.65
C LYS A 49 -9.46 -0.26 22.19
N ARG A 50 -9.28 0.72 21.28
CA ARG A 50 -9.53 0.56 19.84
C ARG A 50 -8.44 1.23 19.00
N PRO A 51 -7.17 0.76 19.10
CA PRO A 51 -6.04 1.38 18.40
C PRO A 51 -6.21 1.41 16.89
N GLY A 52 -6.82 0.37 16.30
CA GLY A 52 -7.06 0.29 14.85
C GLY A 52 -7.88 1.45 14.27
N MET A 53 -8.69 2.14 15.08
CA MET A 53 -9.42 3.36 14.63
C MET A 53 -8.49 4.55 14.38
N TYR A 54 -7.31 4.59 15.02
CA TYR A 54 -6.38 5.71 14.98
C TYR A 54 -5.14 5.43 14.12
N ILE A 55 -4.64 4.18 14.15
CA ILE A 55 -3.42 3.75 13.44
C ILE A 55 -3.66 2.67 12.38
N GLY A 56 -4.92 2.31 12.12
CA GLY A 56 -5.32 1.36 11.08
C GLY A 56 -5.16 -0.11 11.46
N SER A 57 -4.09 -0.50 12.15
CA SER A 57 -3.84 -1.88 12.61
C SER A 57 -2.93 -1.92 13.83
N THR A 58 -2.81 -3.07 14.48
CA THR A 58 -1.85 -3.33 15.57
C THR A 58 -0.65 -4.18 15.13
N GLY A 59 -0.58 -4.54 13.85
CA GLY A 59 0.56 -5.20 13.24
C GLY A 59 1.69 -4.24 12.88
N GLU A 60 2.65 -4.72 12.10
CA GLU A 60 3.86 -3.98 11.69
C GLU A 60 3.54 -2.59 11.10
N ARG A 61 2.51 -2.48 10.26
CA ARG A 61 2.08 -1.21 9.66
C ARG A 61 1.67 -0.17 10.70
N GLY A 62 0.84 -0.56 11.68
CA GLY A 62 0.42 0.35 12.75
C GLY A 62 1.56 0.72 13.68
N LEU A 63 2.53 -0.19 13.89
CA LEU A 63 3.74 0.09 14.65
C LEU A 63 4.57 1.21 14.00
N HIS A 64 4.83 1.11 12.69
CA HIS A 64 5.57 2.14 11.95
C HIS A 64 4.81 3.47 11.88
N HIS A 65 3.47 3.44 11.91
CA HIS A 65 2.64 4.65 11.92
C HIS A 65 2.92 5.54 13.15
N LEU A 66 3.27 4.95 14.30
CA LEU A 66 3.68 5.74 15.47
C LEU A 66 4.90 6.62 15.18
N VAL A 67 5.87 6.09 14.43
CA VAL A 67 7.07 6.85 14.03
C VAL A 67 6.68 7.96 13.06
N TYR A 68 5.83 7.66 12.09
CA TYR A 68 5.38 8.66 11.12
C TYR A 68 4.65 9.83 11.78
N GLU A 69 3.78 9.58 12.76
CA GLU A 69 3.06 10.65 13.47
C GLU A 69 4.00 11.61 14.22
N VAL A 70 5.11 11.11 14.75
CA VAL A 70 6.10 11.97 15.41
C VAL A 70 6.95 12.72 14.38
N VAL A 71 7.40 12.05 13.33
CA VAL A 71 8.21 12.66 12.26
C VAL A 71 7.40 13.70 11.49
N ASP A 72 6.12 13.47 11.22
CA ASP A 72 5.23 14.43 10.55
C ASP A 72 5.13 15.74 11.32
N ASN A 73 5.17 15.71 12.67
CA ASN A 73 5.21 16.95 13.47
C ASN A 73 6.51 17.73 13.27
N SER A 74 7.64 17.04 13.15
CA SER A 74 8.93 17.67 12.84
C SER A 74 8.99 18.19 11.41
N VAL A 75 8.36 17.48 10.44
CA VAL A 75 8.23 17.97 9.07
C VAL A 75 7.30 19.18 8.97
N ASP A 76 6.24 19.27 9.79
CA ASP A 76 5.41 20.47 9.89
C ASP A 76 6.21 21.70 10.36
N GLU A 77 7.18 21.54 11.26
CA GLU A 77 8.14 22.61 11.63
C GLU A 77 9.03 23.00 10.43
N ALA A 78 9.43 22.04 9.61
CA ALA A 78 10.21 22.31 8.41
C ALA A 78 9.36 23.03 7.34
N LEU A 79 8.11 22.62 7.11
CA LEU A 79 7.17 23.30 6.22
C LEU A 79 6.87 24.73 6.66
N ALA A 80 6.89 24.99 7.98
CA ALA A 80 6.75 26.32 8.54
C ALA A 80 8.07 27.15 8.47
N GLY A 81 9.16 26.57 7.97
CA GLY A 81 10.45 27.22 7.81
C GLY A 81 11.26 27.35 9.10
N HIS A 82 10.96 26.54 10.11
CA HIS A 82 11.61 26.60 11.43
C HIS A 82 12.54 25.43 11.73
N ALA A 83 12.50 24.35 10.95
CA ALA A 83 13.41 23.22 11.04
C ALA A 83 14.03 22.90 9.68
N ASP A 84 15.23 22.37 9.67
CA ASP A 84 15.93 21.88 8.49
C ASP A 84 16.56 20.48 8.69
N THR A 85 16.52 19.98 9.92
CA THR A 85 17.15 18.72 10.29
C THR A 85 16.25 17.91 11.22
N ILE A 86 16.07 16.63 10.87
CA ILE A 86 15.35 15.63 11.68
C ILE A 86 16.24 14.40 11.83
N ASP A 87 16.54 14.04 13.08
CA ASP A 87 17.28 12.84 13.45
C ASP A 87 16.33 11.80 14.02
N VAL A 88 16.27 10.62 13.41
CA VAL A 88 15.50 9.46 13.88
C VAL A 88 16.45 8.34 14.27
N THR A 89 16.31 7.82 15.49
CA THR A 89 17.15 6.73 15.98
C THR A 89 16.30 5.58 16.50
N ILE A 90 16.50 4.39 15.96
CA ILE A 90 16.01 3.15 16.55
C ILE A 90 17.02 2.76 17.63
N LEU A 91 16.59 2.79 18.88
CA LEU A 91 17.46 2.57 20.03
C LEU A 91 17.75 1.09 20.25
N ALA A 92 18.86 0.80 20.90
CA ALA A 92 19.27 -0.57 21.24
C ALA A 92 18.23 -1.33 22.08
N ASP A 93 17.42 -0.64 22.86
CA ASP A 93 16.36 -1.21 23.71
C ASP A 93 14.99 -1.30 23.02
N GLY A 94 14.93 -1.08 21.70
CA GLY A 94 13.70 -1.18 20.91
C GLY A 94 12.83 0.09 20.91
N GLY A 95 13.24 1.16 21.59
CA GLY A 95 12.57 2.46 21.49
C GLY A 95 12.91 3.21 20.21
N VAL A 96 12.14 4.26 19.90
CA VAL A 96 12.44 5.18 18.80
C VAL A 96 12.55 6.60 19.34
N ARG A 97 13.60 7.31 18.94
CA ARG A 97 13.81 8.73 19.24
C ARG A 97 13.76 9.54 17.96
N VAL A 98 12.92 10.58 17.95
CA VAL A 98 12.83 11.57 16.88
C VAL A 98 13.22 12.93 17.46
N THR A 99 14.18 13.58 16.83
CA THR A 99 14.68 14.90 17.27
C THR A 99 14.66 15.86 16.08
N ASP A 100 14.12 17.04 16.27
CA ASP A 100 14.19 18.16 15.33
C ASP A 100 14.89 19.39 15.92
N ASN A 101 15.25 20.32 15.05
CA ASN A 101 15.81 21.62 15.40
C ASN A 101 14.79 22.77 15.20
N GLY A 102 13.48 22.48 15.31
CA GLY A 102 12.40 23.45 15.19
C GLY A 102 12.29 24.40 16.38
N ARG A 103 11.14 25.06 16.51
CA ARG A 103 10.89 26.05 17.62
C ARG A 103 10.76 25.40 19.00
N GLY A 104 10.48 24.11 19.04
CA GLY A 104 10.09 23.39 20.25
C GLY A 104 8.61 23.57 20.60
N ILE A 105 8.01 22.53 21.17
CA ILE A 105 6.62 22.58 21.65
C ILE A 105 6.51 23.62 22.78
N PRO A 106 5.50 24.52 22.75
CA PRO A 106 5.31 25.52 23.80
C PRO A 106 5.16 24.89 25.19
N VAL A 107 5.71 25.54 26.21
CA VAL A 107 5.70 25.08 27.61
C VAL A 107 4.80 25.94 28.53
N GLY A 108 4.24 27.02 28.00
CA GLY A 108 3.29 27.90 28.71
C GLY A 108 2.00 27.17 29.10
N ILE A 109 1.27 27.74 30.07
CA ILE A 109 -0.01 27.18 30.55
C ILE A 109 -1.11 27.49 29.56
N VAL A 110 -1.84 26.45 29.12
CA VAL A 110 -3.05 26.57 28.31
C VAL A 110 -4.20 26.94 29.25
N ALA A 111 -4.77 28.13 29.08
CA ALA A 111 -5.75 28.69 30.01
C ALA A 111 -7.03 27.84 30.18
N SER A 112 -7.49 27.16 29.12
CA SER A 112 -8.67 26.29 29.16
C SER A 112 -8.45 25.00 29.96
N GLU A 113 -7.21 24.47 29.99
CA GLU A 113 -6.87 23.19 30.60
C GLU A 113 -6.16 23.32 31.94
N GLY A 114 -5.60 24.51 32.22
CA GLY A 114 -4.79 24.76 33.42
C GLY A 114 -3.47 23.98 33.45
N LYS A 115 -3.03 23.43 32.32
CA LYS A 115 -1.85 22.57 32.18
C LYS A 115 -0.84 23.16 31.20
N PRO A 116 0.44 22.76 31.27
CA PRO A 116 1.44 23.12 30.25
C PRO A 116 0.99 22.65 28.87
N ALA A 117 1.25 23.45 27.82
CA ALA A 117 0.87 23.12 26.45
C ALA A 117 1.49 21.77 25.99
N LEU A 118 2.73 21.48 26.39
CA LEU A 118 3.36 20.18 26.15
C LEU A 118 2.52 19.02 26.69
N GLU A 119 2.04 19.12 27.95
CA GLU A 119 1.21 18.08 28.54
C GLU A 119 -0.15 17.98 27.83
N VAL A 120 -0.76 19.10 27.48
CA VAL A 120 -2.05 19.12 26.76
C VAL A 120 -1.94 18.42 25.41
N VAL A 121 -0.92 18.72 24.61
CA VAL A 121 -0.68 18.10 23.29
C VAL A 121 -0.48 16.59 23.38
N LEU A 122 0.14 16.09 24.44
CA LEU A 122 0.40 14.67 24.64
C LEU A 122 -0.73 13.89 25.32
N THR A 123 -1.65 14.55 26.02
CA THR A 123 -2.68 13.88 26.84
C THR A 123 -4.11 14.15 26.44
N VAL A 124 -4.36 15.18 25.61
CA VAL A 124 -5.70 15.57 25.19
C VAL A 124 -5.85 15.30 23.69
N LEU A 125 -6.90 14.56 23.31
CA LEU A 125 -7.24 14.35 21.90
C LEU A 125 -7.81 15.65 21.31
N HIS A 126 -7.53 15.90 20.03
CA HIS A 126 -7.97 17.10 19.33
C HIS A 126 -7.43 18.41 19.94
N ALA A 127 -6.22 18.36 20.50
CA ALA A 127 -5.51 19.52 21.00
C ALA A 127 -4.25 19.78 20.16
N GLY A 128 -3.99 21.04 19.81
CA GLY A 128 -2.78 21.42 19.07
C GLY A 128 -2.83 22.80 18.45
N GLY A 129 -1.67 23.36 18.14
CA GLY A 129 -1.49 24.68 17.52
C GLY A 129 -1.91 24.78 16.02
N LYS A 130 -2.43 23.69 15.46
CA LYS A 130 -2.81 23.56 14.04
C LYS A 130 -4.30 23.90 13.78
N PHE A 131 -5.11 24.10 14.81
CA PHE A 131 -6.55 24.37 14.73
C PHE A 131 -6.87 25.89 14.73
N GLY A 132 -6.25 26.75 14.11
CA GLY A 132 -6.63 28.15 14.17
C GLY A 132 -5.74 29.12 13.39
N GLY A 133 -4.94 28.63 12.48
CA GLY A 133 -4.19 29.46 11.55
C GLY A 133 -3.05 30.30 12.15
N GLY A 134 -2.78 30.21 13.44
CA GLY A 134 -1.82 31.07 14.12
C GLY A 134 -0.36 30.58 14.11
N GLY A 135 -0.11 29.31 13.84
CA GLY A 135 1.24 28.72 13.96
C GLY A 135 1.74 28.01 12.72
N TYR A 136 0.83 27.49 11.89
CA TYR A 136 1.14 26.73 10.67
C TYR A 136 0.19 27.10 9.56
N ALA A 137 0.71 27.62 8.45
CA ALA A 137 -0.09 27.92 7.27
C ALA A 137 -0.47 26.63 6.52
N VAL A 138 0.38 25.63 6.58
CA VAL A 138 0.20 24.29 5.99
C VAL A 138 0.68 23.26 7.00
N SER A 139 -0.04 22.16 7.15
CA SER A 139 0.43 21.04 7.97
C SER A 139 -0.10 19.70 7.44
N GLY A 140 0.68 18.63 7.63
CA GLY A 140 0.26 17.25 7.39
C GLY A 140 -0.61 16.70 8.52
N GLY A 141 -0.37 17.16 9.75
CA GLY A 141 -1.14 16.79 10.94
C GLY A 141 -2.45 17.57 11.06
N LEU A 142 -3.57 16.97 10.64
CA LEU A 142 -4.88 17.64 10.53
C LEU A 142 -5.78 17.48 11.76
N HIS A 143 -5.63 16.39 12.50
CA HIS A 143 -6.61 15.98 13.50
C HIS A 143 -6.22 16.34 14.95
N GLY A 144 -4.98 16.78 15.17
CA GLY A 144 -4.46 17.09 16.51
C GLY A 144 -4.48 15.89 17.47
N VAL A 145 -4.32 14.68 16.93
CA VAL A 145 -4.34 13.45 17.73
C VAL A 145 -3.04 12.63 17.64
N GLY A 146 -2.18 12.89 16.66
CA GLY A 146 -1.03 12.02 16.34
C GLY A 146 -0.15 11.70 17.55
N VAL A 147 0.45 12.72 18.17
CA VAL A 147 1.39 12.49 19.29
C VAL A 147 0.68 12.00 20.56
N SER A 148 -0.58 12.38 20.80
CA SER A 148 -1.37 11.85 21.91
C SER A 148 -1.74 10.38 21.71
N VAL A 149 -1.96 9.95 20.47
CA VAL A 149 -2.13 8.54 20.10
C VAL A 149 -0.83 7.77 20.31
N VAL A 150 0.33 8.31 19.91
CA VAL A 150 1.65 7.70 20.19
C VAL A 150 1.83 7.52 21.69
N ASN A 151 1.53 8.55 22.48
CA ASN A 151 1.63 8.48 23.94
C ASN A 151 0.69 7.42 24.55
N ALA A 152 -0.55 7.34 24.05
CA ALA A 152 -1.53 6.34 24.52
C ALA A 152 -1.10 4.91 24.21
N LEU A 153 -0.49 4.66 23.06
CA LEU A 153 -0.11 3.33 22.56
C LEU A 153 1.33 2.93 22.91
N SER A 154 2.02 3.75 23.73
CA SER A 154 3.37 3.47 24.21
C SER A 154 3.35 3.08 25.68
N SER A 155 4.21 2.14 26.05
CA SER A 155 4.47 1.77 27.44
C SER A 155 5.18 2.90 28.20
N LYS A 156 6.03 3.67 27.49
CA LYS A 156 6.75 4.83 27.97
C LYS A 156 6.95 5.86 26.88
N VAL A 157 6.87 7.15 27.22
CA VAL A 157 7.29 8.27 26.35
C VAL A 157 8.13 9.22 27.19
N ALA A 158 9.26 9.67 26.65
CA ALA A 158 10.13 10.71 27.23
C ALA A 158 10.22 11.87 26.24
N VAL A 159 9.89 13.06 26.67
CA VAL A 159 9.93 14.27 25.84
C VAL A 159 10.91 15.26 26.41
N GLU A 160 11.80 15.74 25.54
CA GLU A 160 12.66 16.87 25.78
C GLU A 160 12.31 17.99 24.80
N VAL A 161 12.13 19.19 25.32
CA VAL A 161 11.87 20.39 24.51
C VAL A 161 12.88 21.46 24.88
N ARG A 162 13.46 22.07 23.87
CA ARG A 162 14.37 23.20 23.96
C ARG A 162 13.64 24.43 23.41
N THR A 163 13.14 25.25 24.33
CA THR A 163 12.35 26.45 23.99
C THR A 163 12.43 27.46 25.12
N ASP A 164 12.14 28.72 24.85
CA ASP A 164 12.18 29.82 25.81
C ASP A 164 13.53 29.93 26.58
N GLY A 165 14.62 29.61 25.86
CA GLY A 165 15.99 29.69 26.37
C GLY A 165 16.36 28.62 27.42
N HIS A 166 15.55 27.57 27.56
CA HIS A 166 15.79 26.49 28.52
C HIS A 166 15.47 25.12 27.94
N ARG A 167 16.08 24.09 28.54
CA ARG A 167 15.70 22.70 28.33
C ARG A 167 14.58 22.30 29.29
N TRP A 168 13.56 21.61 28.78
CA TRP A 168 12.40 21.13 29.52
C TRP A 168 12.21 19.65 29.26
N THR A 169 11.81 18.89 30.28
CA THR A 169 11.54 17.45 30.14
C THR A 169 10.26 17.05 30.85
N GLN A 170 9.56 16.07 30.25
CA GLN A 170 8.41 15.39 30.86
C GLN A 170 8.34 13.96 30.38
N ASP A 171 8.13 13.03 31.31
CA ASP A 171 8.00 11.60 31.02
C ASP A 171 6.55 11.15 31.23
N TYR A 172 6.15 10.17 30.42
CA TYR A 172 4.80 9.59 30.43
C TYR A 172 4.88 8.07 30.49
N LYS A 173 3.86 7.46 31.11
CA LYS A 173 3.66 6.01 31.12
C LYS A 173 2.21 5.70 30.73
N MET A 174 2.02 4.95 29.64
CA MET A 174 0.70 4.58 29.13
C MET A 174 -0.25 5.79 28.99
N GLY A 175 0.25 6.89 28.43
CA GLY A 175 -0.52 8.13 28.23
C GLY A 175 -0.58 9.08 29.42
N VAL A 176 -0.11 8.69 30.60
CA VAL A 176 -0.21 9.50 31.83
C VAL A 176 1.16 10.12 32.19
N PRO A 177 1.26 11.42 32.47
CA PRO A 177 2.50 12.02 32.92
C PRO A 177 2.95 11.43 34.27
N THR A 178 4.23 11.10 34.38
CA THR A 178 4.82 10.51 35.62
C THR A 178 5.23 11.56 36.62
N ALA A 179 5.48 12.78 36.15
CA ALA A 179 5.86 13.93 36.96
C ALA A 179 5.43 15.23 36.23
N PRO A 180 5.36 16.36 36.96
CA PRO A 180 5.18 17.67 36.34
C PRO A 180 6.31 18.03 35.39
N LEU A 181 6.03 18.92 34.42
CA LEU A 181 7.03 19.45 33.48
C LEU A 181 8.22 20.06 34.27
N ALA A 182 9.41 19.54 34.01
CA ALA A 182 10.64 19.96 34.69
C ALA A 182 11.43 20.94 33.82
N LYS A 183 11.81 22.06 34.41
CA LYS A 183 12.71 23.04 33.79
C LYS A 183 14.16 22.76 34.21
N HIS A 184 15.07 22.78 33.22
CA HIS A 184 16.49 22.51 33.40
C HIS A 184 17.36 23.73 33.05
N GLU A 185 18.61 23.48 32.69
CA GLU A 185 19.62 24.48 32.34
C GLU A 185 19.20 25.37 31.17
N ALA A 186 19.81 26.54 31.12
CA ALA A 186 19.67 27.45 30.00
C ALA A 186 20.36 26.89 28.74
N ILE A 187 19.72 26.97 27.59
CA ILE A 187 20.22 26.51 26.29
C ILE A 187 19.77 27.47 25.19
N GLU A 188 20.66 27.77 24.24
CA GLU A 188 20.34 28.65 23.10
C GLU A 188 19.65 27.89 21.98
N ALA A 189 19.95 26.60 21.80
CA ALA A 189 19.37 25.77 20.78
C ALA A 189 17.86 25.54 21.02
N THR A 190 17.07 25.48 19.96
CA THR A 190 15.65 25.12 19.98
C THR A 190 15.42 23.73 19.38
N GLY A 191 14.26 23.14 19.62
CA GLY A 191 13.87 21.87 19.02
C GLY A 191 13.07 20.99 19.97
N THR A 192 12.59 19.88 19.43
CA THR A 192 11.84 18.85 20.17
C THR A 192 12.51 17.49 20.02
N SER A 193 12.58 16.71 21.08
CA SER A 193 12.99 15.30 21.04
C SER A 193 11.93 14.46 21.73
N VAL A 194 11.32 13.52 20.98
CA VAL A 194 10.34 12.57 21.49
C VAL A 194 10.94 11.18 21.39
N THR A 195 11.03 10.49 22.51
CA THR A 195 11.46 9.10 22.59
C THR A 195 10.29 8.26 23.10
N PHE A 196 9.95 7.19 22.42
CA PHE A 196 8.83 6.34 22.81
C PHE A 196 9.13 4.86 22.62
N TRP A 197 8.46 4.03 23.42
CA TRP A 197 8.53 2.57 23.38
C TRP A 197 7.11 2.04 23.18
N ALA A 198 6.85 1.41 22.05
CA ALA A 198 5.55 0.82 21.76
C ALA A 198 5.13 -0.20 22.83
N ASP A 199 3.84 -0.28 23.13
CA ASP A 199 3.32 -1.17 24.16
C ASP A 199 3.13 -2.59 23.60
N ALA A 200 3.93 -3.55 24.09
CA ALA A 200 3.89 -4.93 23.66
C ALA A 200 2.56 -5.66 23.99
N ASP A 201 1.74 -5.11 24.89
CA ASP A 201 0.41 -5.63 25.17
C ASP A 201 -0.63 -5.21 24.11
N ILE A 202 -0.29 -4.25 23.25
CA ILE A 202 -1.18 -3.73 22.19
C ILE A 202 -0.72 -4.21 20.82
N PHE A 203 0.59 -4.16 20.54
CA PHE A 203 1.13 -4.48 19.24
C PHE A 203 1.53 -5.96 19.12
N GLU A 204 1.26 -6.54 17.95
CA GLU A 204 1.65 -7.91 17.61
C GLU A 204 3.17 -8.09 17.55
N THR A 205 3.89 -7.00 17.24
CA THR A 205 5.34 -6.89 17.24
C THR A 205 5.77 -5.49 17.66
N THR A 206 6.94 -5.36 18.29
CA THR A 206 7.57 -4.07 18.59
C THR A 206 8.89 -3.89 17.82
N GLU A 207 9.14 -4.74 16.82
CA GLU A 207 10.34 -4.69 15.99
C GLU A 207 10.13 -3.76 14.79
N TYR A 208 10.87 -2.65 14.77
CA TYR A 208 10.84 -1.70 13.66
C TYR A 208 11.73 -2.16 12.50
N SER A 209 11.21 -2.05 11.26
CA SER A 209 11.98 -2.28 10.04
C SER A 209 12.74 -1.02 9.64
N PHE A 210 14.06 -1.08 9.64
CA PHE A 210 14.93 0.01 9.18
C PHE A 210 14.62 0.37 7.72
N GLU A 211 14.43 -0.63 6.87
CA GLU A 211 14.16 -0.45 5.44
C GLU A 211 12.84 0.27 5.20
N THR A 212 11.80 -0.08 5.93
CA THR A 212 10.48 0.56 5.84
C THR A 212 10.55 2.03 6.24
N LEU A 213 11.21 2.35 7.36
CA LEU A 213 11.40 3.73 7.81
C LEU A 213 12.30 4.51 6.85
N SER A 214 13.40 3.91 6.40
CA SER A 214 14.38 4.50 5.49
C SER A 214 13.74 4.99 4.19
N ARG A 215 12.88 4.17 3.58
CA ARG A 215 12.18 4.51 2.35
C ARG A 215 11.19 5.66 2.55
N ARG A 216 10.41 5.62 3.62
CA ARG A 216 9.45 6.70 3.91
C ARG A 216 10.17 8.02 4.17
N PHE A 217 11.30 8.00 4.86
CA PHE A 217 12.09 9.22 5.11
C PHE A 217 12.77 9.75 3.86
N GLN A 218 13.18 8.87 2.95
CA GLN A 218 13.67 9.27 1.63
C GLN A 218 12.59 10.01 0.83
N GLU A 219 11.36 9.49 0.80
CA GLU A 219 10.21 10.13 0.15
C GLU A 219 9.90 11.50 0.78
N MET A 220 9.87 11.58 2.12
CA MET A 220 9.65 12.84 2.83
C MET A 220 10.73 13.88 2.53
N ALA A 221 12.00 13.46 2.42
CA ALA A 221 13.11 14.35 2.08
C ALA A 221 13.01 14.86 0.63
N PHE A 222 12.55 14.04 -0.32
CA PHE A 222 12.26 14.50 -1.69
C PHE A 222 11.13 15.54 -1.75
N LEU A 223 10.07 15.35 -0.94
CA LEU A 223 8.90 16.24 -0.91
C LEU A 223 9.18 17.57 -0.18
N ASN A 224 10.26 17.64 0.59
CA ASN A 224 10.62 18.81 1.38
C ASN A 224 12.05 19.26 1.02
N LYS A 225 12.14 20.05 -0.04
CA LYS A 225 13.39 20.59 -0.59
C LYS A 225 14.28 21.19 0.50
N GLY A 226 15.52 20.72 0.60
CA GLY A 226 16.50 21.20 1.58
C GLY A 226 16.38 20.62 2.98
N LEU A 227 15.34 19.80 3.27
CA LEU A 227 15.23 19.11 4.57
C LEU A 227 16.22 17.94 4.63
N THR A 228 16.93 17.84 5.74
CA THR A 228 17.80 16.70 6.06
C THR A 228 17.09 15.75 7.02
N ILE A 229 16.95 14.49 6.64
CA ILE A 229 16.44 13.43 7.52
C ILE A 229 17.50 12.37 7.66
N LYS A 230 17.89 12.08 8.91
CA LYS A 230 18.88 11.07 9.25
C LYS A 230 18.23 9.94 10.03
N LEU A 231 18.46 8.69 9.60
CA LEU A 231 18.00 7.49 10.29
C LEU A 231 19.20 6.68 10.77
N THR A 232 19.18 6.33 12.04
CA THR A 232 20.22 5.55 12.72
C THR A 232 19.60 4.33 13.40
N ASP A 233 20.24 3.16 13.29
CA ASP A 233 19.82 1.92 13.97
C ASP A 233 20.93 1.48 14.93
N GLU A 234 20.67 1.62 16.23
CA GLU A 234 21.63 1.27 17.30
C GLU A 234 21.50 -0.19 17.77
N ARG A 235 20.58 -0.98 17.22
CA ARG A 235 20.36 -2.37 17.65
C ARG A 235 21.57 -3.25 17.27
N GLU A 236 21.86 -4.25 18.08
CA GLU A 236 22.97 -5.20 17.82
C GLU A 236 22.79 -5.99 16.53
N SER A 237 21.55 -6.31 16.15
CA SER A 237 21.22 -6.96 14.87
C SER A 237 21.63 -6.14 13.65
N ALA A 238 21.63 -4.81 13.75
CA ALA A 238 22.04 -3.92 12.66
C ALA A 238 23.58 -3.82 12.54
N LYS A 239 24.31 -3.96 13.65
CA LYS A 239 25.77 -3.96 13.67
C LYS A 239 26.36 -5.17 12.95
N ALA A 240 25.70 -6.33 13.07
CA ALA A 240 26.12 -7.56 12.41
C ALA A 240 25.95 -7.53 10.87
N THR A 241 25.08 -6.65 10.34
CA THR A 241 24.87 -6.49 8.89
C THR A 241 25.75 -5.45 8.24
N ALA A 242 26.18 -4.42 8.97
CA ALA A 242 27.08 -3.36 8.47
C ALA A 242 28.50 -3.87 8.19
N GLY A 243 28.98 -4.83 8.97
CA GLY A 243 30.33 -5.42 8.82
C GLY A 243 30.49 -6.43 7.68
N ALA A 244 29.45 -6.73 6.88
CA ALA A 244 29.52 -7.76 5.84
C ALA A 244 29.77 -7.22 4.42
N ASP A 245 29.68 -5.92 4.18
CA ASP A 245 29.80 -5.31 2.85
C ASP A 245 31.19 -4.75 2.51
N GLU A 246 32.14 -4.67 3.49
CA GLU A 246 33.53 -4.24 3.24
C GLU A 246 34.53 -5.19 3.91
N ALA A 247 34.97 -6.21 3.17
CA ALA A 247 36.13 -7.01 3.54
C ALA A 247 37.40 -6.16 3.34
N GLY A 248 37.85 -5.45 4.38
CA GLY A 248 39.17 -4.83 4.38
C GLY A 248 39.35 -3.52 5.12
N ALA A 249 38.81 -3.32 6.30
CA ALA A 249 39.25 -2.29 7.24
C ALA A 249 38.83 -2.64 8.66
N ASP A 250 39.64 -2.27 9.63
CA ASP A 250 39.50 -2.54 11.07
C ASP A 250 38.06 -2.58 11.58
N GLU A 251 37.68 -3.69 12.25
CA GLU A 251 36.43 -3.88 12.96
C GLU A 251 36.17 -2.72 13.95
N LYS A 252 35.50 -1.67 13.48
CA LYS A 252 34.76 -0.76 14.33
C LYS A 252 33.29 -1.16 14.23
N ASP A 253 32.64 -1.34 15.37
CA ASP A 253 31.19 -1.45 15.55
C ASP A 253 30.46 -0.27 14.88
N GLU A 254 30.31 -0.26 13.55
CA GLU A 254 29.63 0.82 12.84
C GLU A 254 28.11 0.63 12.92
N VAL A 255 27.48 1.63 13.51
CA VAL A 255 26.02 1.74 13.61
C VAL A 255 25.46 2.05 12.23
N LYS A 256 24.44 1.29 11.78
CA LYS A 256 23.80 1.50 10.48
C LYS A 256 23.13 2.88 10.44
N THR A 257 23.62 3.77 9.57
CA THR A 257 23.12 5.14 9.45
C THR A 257 22.91 5.51 7.97
N VAL A 258 21.83 6.20 7.67
CA VAL A 258 21.53 6.77 6.35
C VAL A 258 21.06 8.21 6.51
N THR A 259 21.47 9.08 5.59
CA THR A 259 21.06 10.51 5.56
C THR A 259 20.47 10.84 4.21
N TYR A 260 19.31 11.45 4.21
CA TYR A 260 18.59 11.92 3.03
C TYR A 260 18.54 13.44 3.03
N HIS A 261 19.00 14.03 1.94
CA HIS A 261 18.96 15.47 1.70
C HIS A 261 18.93 15.73 0.19
N TYR A 262 17.92 16.45 -0.29
CA TYR A 262 17.73 16.69 -1.71
C TYR A 262 17.49 18.16 -2.01
N GLU A 263 18.49 18.82 -2.58
CA GLU A 263 18.44 20.25 -2.99
C GLU A 263 17.43 20.51 -4.13
N GLY A 264 17.23 19.52 -5.01
CA GLY A 264 16.29 19.60 -6.12
C GLY A 264 14.86 19.17 -5.76
N GLY A 265 14.63 18.66 -4.55
CA GLY A 265 13.30 18.25 -4.10
C GLY A 265 12.62 17.23 -5.02
N ILE A 266 11.41 17.53 -5.52
CA ILE A 266 10.65 16.62 -6.39
C ILE A 266 11.29 16.41 -7.77
N VAL A 267 12.16 17.31 -8.24
CA VAL A 267 12.95 17.10 -9.46
C VAL A 267 13.94 15.95 -9.27
N ASP A 268 14.61 15.89 -8.13
CA ASP A 268 15.49 14.79 -7.78
C ASP A 268 14.70 13.49 -7.59
N PHE A 269 13.46 13.58 -7.12
CA PHE A 269 12.58 12.42 -7.01
C PHE A 269 12.23 11.83 -8.39
N VAL A 270 11.84 12.66 -9.37
CA VAL A 270 11.61 12.20 -10.76
C VAL A 270 12.88 11.59 -11.36
N LYS A 271 14.03 12.21 -11.12
CA LYS A 271 15.33 11.69 -11.57
C LYS A 271 15.64 10.32 -10.95
N TYR A 272 15.40 10.17 -9.64
CA TYR A 272 15.56 8.91 -8.93
C TYR A 272 14.65 7.82 -9.51
N LEU A 273 13.36 8.11 -9.70
CA LEU A 273 12.41 7.15 -10.27
C LEU A 273 12.75 6.77 -11.73
N ASN A 274 13.18 7.74 -12.54
CA ASN A 274 13.54 7.49 -13.94
C ASN A 274 14.89 6.82 -14.13
N SER A 275 15.79 6.86 -13.14
CA SER A 275 17.10 6.22 -13.24
C SER A 275 17.04 4.71 -13.54
N ARG A 276 15.88 4.08 -13.32
CA ARG A 276 15.63 2.64 -13.47
C ARG A 276 14.58 2.29 -14.53
N LYS A 277 14.01 3.30 -15.23
CA LYS A 277 12.87 3.11 -16.17
C LYS A 277 13.24 3.16 -17.65
N GLY A 278 14.50 3.12 -17.99
CA GLY A 278 14.97 3.22 -19.37
C GLY A 278 15.38 4.65 -19.75
N GLU A 279 15.71 4.87 -21.03
CA GLU A 279 16.22 6.16 -21.51
C GLU A 279 15.14 7.23 -21.48
N ALA A 280 15.50 8.44 -21.09
CA ALA A 280 14.63 9.60 -21.17
C ALA A 280 14.31 9.94 -22.64
N VAL A 281 13.05 10.26 -22.92
CA VAL A 281 12.58 10.70 -24.25
C VAL A 281 13.12 12.11 -24.56
N HIS A 282 13.33 12.90 -23.53
CA HIS A 282 13.88 14.25 -23.58
C HIS A 282 14.78 14.51 -22.36
N PRO A 283 15.85 15.32 -22.50
CA PRO A 283 16.85 15.47 -21.44
C PRO A 283 16.35 16.25 -20.22
N THR A 284 15.43 17.19 -20.41
CA THR A 284 14.99 18.14 -19.38
C THR A 284 13.90 17.50 -18.49
N ILE A 285 14.06 17.54 -17.16
CA ILE A 285 12.93 17.31 -16.26
C ILE A 285 12.12 18.60 -16.24
N ILE A 286 10.85 18.54 -16.62
CA ILE A 286 9.92 19.67 -16.62
C ILE A 286 9.49 19.88 -15.18
N ASP A 287 9.76 21.05 -14.63
CA ASP A 287 9.33 21.47 -13.31
C ASP A 287 8.52 22.76 -13.37
N LEU A 288 7.57 22.90 -12.48
CA LEU A 288 6.79 24.09 -12.31
C LEU A 288 6.38 24.29 -10.85
N GLU A 289 6.35 25.54 -10.43
CA GLU A 289 5.85 25.97 -9.13
C GLU A 289 4.78 27.04 -9.33
N ALA A 290 3.71 26.99 -8.54
CA ALA A 290 2.66 27.99 -8.56
C ALA A 290 2.09 28.20 -7.14
N GLU A 291 1.68 29.43 -6.85
CA GLU A 291 1.10 29.81 -5.57
C GLU A 291 -0.16 30.66 -5.78
N ASP A 292 -1.22 30.36 -5.03
CA ASP A 292 -2.41 31.19 -4.87
C ASP A 292 -2.49 31.64 -3.40
N LYS A 293 -1.99 32.86 -3.13
CA LYS A 293 -1.91 33.41 -1.77
C LYS A 293 -3.28 33.68 -1.16
N GLU A 294 -4.30 33.98 -1.99
CA GLU A 294 -5.64 34.25 -1.50
C GLU A 294 -6.31 32.99 -0.94
N LYS A 295 -6.01 31.86 -1.55
CA LYS A 295 -6.54 30.54 -1.13
C LYS A 295 -5.57 29.72 -0.30
N SER A 296 -4.37 30.24 -0.03
CA SER A 296 -3.30 29.52 0.65
C SER A 296 -3.01 28.15 -0.01
N LEU A 297 -2.96 28.14 -1.34
CA LEU A 297 -2.64 26.97 -2.15
C LEU A 297 -1.26 27.13 -2.79
N SER A 298 -0.43 26.11 -2.72
CA SER A 298 0.78 26.03 -3.52
C SER A 298 0.85 24.68 -4.25
N LEU A 299 1.53 24.68 -5.39
CA LEU A 299 1.70 23.54 -6.26
C LEU A 299 3.14 23.44 -6.70
N GLU A 300 3.69 22.26 -6.58
CA GLU A 300 4.95 21.85 -7.21
C GLU A 300 4.67 20.64 -8.11
N VAL A 301 5.12 20.65 -9.36
CA VAL A 301 5.05 19.51 -10.26
C VAL A 301 6.40 19.32 -10.91
N ALA A 302 6.88 18.07 -10.93
CA ALA A 302 8.01 17.68 -11.74
C ALA A 302 7.64 16.46 -12.59
N MET A 303 8.05 16.44 -13.86
CA MET A 303 7.70 15.35 -14.78
C MET A 303 8.72 15.16 -15.89
N GLN A 304 8.81 13.93 -16.39
CA GLN A 304 9.64 13.56 -17.53
C GLN A 304 9.11 12.28 -18.18
N TRP A 305 9.19 12.19 -19.51
CA TRP A 305 8.87 10.97 -20.25
C TRP A 305 10.13 10.12 -20.46
N ASN A 306 9.98 8.83 -20.31
CA ASN A 306 10.99 7.81 -20.59
C ASN A 306 10.52 6.85 -21.70
N SER A 307 11.42 6.00 -22.17
CA SER A 307 11.14 5.04 -23.25
C SER A 307 10.22 3.87 -22.83
N GLY A 308 9.92 3.73 -21.56
CA GLY A 308 9.03 2.71 -21.03
C GLY A 308 7.57 2.88 -21.45
N TYR A 309 6.74 1.94 -21.05
CA TYR A 309 5.33 1.88 -21.43
C TYR A 309 4.38 2.13 -20.26
N SER A 310 4.87 2.08 -19.03
CA SER A 310 4.07 2.29 -17.83
C SER A 310 3.99 3.76 -17.43
N GLU A 311 2.83 4.16 -16.91
CA GLU A 311 2.60 5.45 -16.28
C GLU A 311 3.05 5.39 -14.81
N GLY A 312 3.72 6.43 -14.33
CA GLY A 312 4.09 6.65 -12.94
C GLY A 312 3.71 8.07 -12.50
N VAL A 313 2.43 8.30 -12.24
CA VAL A 313 1.93 9.57 -11.68
C VAL A 313 1.69 9.38 -10.19
N TYR A 314 2.36 10.20 -9.38
CA TYR A 314 2.28 10.18 -7.91
C TYR A 314 1.82 11.54 -7.42
N SER A 315 0.75 11.56 -6.65
CA SER A 315 0.13 12.78 -6.15
C SER A 315 0.18 12.85 -4.64
N PHE A 316 0.48 14.05 -4.13
CA PHE A 316 0.64 14.34 -2.71
C PHE A 316 -0.16 15.57 -2.32
N ALA A 317 -0.75 15.55 -1.14
CA ALA A 317 -1.40 16.69 -0.52
C ALA A 317 -0.84 16.88 0.90
N ASN A 318 -0.20 18.02 1.18
CA ASN A 318 0.50 18.29 2.45
C ASN A 318 1.44 17.14 2.83
N ILE A 319 2.31 16.70 1.89
CA ILE A 319 3.25 15.57 2.02
C ILE A 319 2.62 14.17 2.18
N ILE A 320 1.30 14.08 2.24
CA ILE A 320 0.59 12.82 2.34
C ILE A 320 0.38 12.25 0.94
N HIS A 321 0.80 11.03 0.71
CA HIS A 321 0.58 10.34 -0.56
C HIS A 321 -0.89 10.00 -0.76
N THR A 322 -1.50 10.59 -1.79
CA THR A 322 -2.89 10.34 -2.18
C THR A 322 -2.94 9.24 -3.23
N HIS A 323 -2.77 7.98 -2.81
CA HIS A 323 -2.64 6.87 -3.74
C HIS A 323 -3.91 6.57 -4.56
N GLU A 324 -5.08 7.03 -4.11
CA GLU A 324 -6.32 7.03 -4.90
C GLU A 324 -6.50 8.34 -5.70
N GLY A 325 -5.45 9.17 -5.78
CA GLY A 325 -5.47 10.45 -6.51
C GLY A 325 -6.29 11.52 -5.80
N GLY A 326 -7.14 12.17 -6.57
CA GLY A 326 -8.01 13.23 -6.09
C GLY A 326 -8.08 14.42 -7.04
N THR A 327 -8.70 15.50 -6.59
CA THR A 327 -9.00 16.68 -7.41
C THR A 327 -7.76 17.32 -8.02
N HIS A 328 -6.62 17.34 -7.33
CA HIS A 328 -5.35 17.88 -7.82
C HIS A 328 -4.78 17.03 -8.96
N GLU A 329 -4.81 15.72 -8.84
CA GLU A 329 -4.39 14.80 -9.90
C GLU A 329 -5.33 14.86 -11.11
N GLU A 330 -6.65 14.94 -10.89
CA GLU A 330 -7.62 15.14 -11.97
C GLU A 330 -7.37 16.45 -12.72
N GLY A 331 -7.02 17.53 -12.03
CA GLY A 331 -6.64 18.80 -12.60
C GLY A 331 -5.41 18.69 -13.51
N PHE A 332 -4.37 18.01 -13.03
CA PHE A 332 -3.15 17.73 -13.77
C PHE A 332 -3.43 16.89 -15.03
N ARG A 333 -4.11 15.74 -14.90
CA ARG A 333 -4.44 14.84 -16.00
C ARG A 333 -5.25 15.54 -17.10
N SER A 334 -6.21 16.36 -16.70
CA SER A 334 -7.05 17.14 -17.61
C SER A 334 -6.23 18.21 -18.36
N ALA A 335 -5.41 18.97 -17.64
CA ALA A 335 -4.57 20.00 -18.25
C ALA A 335 -3.58 19.41 -19.24
N LEU A 336 -2.88 18.35 -18.84
CA LEU A 336 -1.89 17.66 -19.66
C LEU A 336 -2.50 17.14 -20.97
N THR A 337 -3.64 16.44 -20.87
CA THR A 337 -4.31 15.83 -22.03
C THR A 337 -4.77 16.90 -23.02
N ASN A 338 -5.40 17.97 -22.52
CA ASN A 338 -5.91 19.04 -23.37
C ASN A 338 -4.77 19.81 -24.04
N LEU A 339 -3.71 20.12 -23.30
CA LEU A 339 -2.62 20.92 -23.81
C LEU A 339 -1.77 20.19 -24.85
N VAL A 340 -1.42 18.92 -24.58
CA VAL A 340 -0.63 18.13 -25.53
C VAL A 340 -1.38 17.92 -26.84
N ASN A 341 -2.70 17.67 -26.80
CA ASN A 341 -3.52 17.58 -28.01
C ASN A 341 -3.59 18.90 -28.78
N LYS A 342 -3.77 20.04 -28.08
CA LYS A 342 -3.77 21.37 -28.68
C LYS A 342 -2.42 21.65 -29.38
N TYR A 343 -1.32 21.43 -28.63
CA TYR A 343 0.03 21.66 -29.18
C TYR A 343 0.32 20.78 -30.40
N ALA A 344 -0.06 19.50 -30.36
CA ALA A 344 0.12 18.53 -31.44
C ALA A 344 -0.60 19.02 -32.73
N ARG A 345 -1.79 19.60 -32.59
CA ARG A 345 -2.56 20.13 -33.73
C ARG A 345 -1.99 21.47 -34.22
N ASP A 346 -1.68 22.41 -33.33
CA ASP A 346 -1.14 23.73 -33.67
C ASP A 346 0.20 23.62 -34.41
N LYS A 347 1.06 22.67 -33.98
CA LYS A 347 2.35 22.42 -34.67
C LYS A 347 2.24 21.38 -35.79
N LYS A 348 1.04 20.93 -36.17
CA LYS A 348 0.75 19.96 -37.26
C LYS A 348 1.44 18.59 -37.11
N LEU A 349 1.75 18.22 -35.89
CA LEU A 349 2.26 16.87 -35.56
C LEU A 349 1.14 15.82 -35.63
N LEU A 350 -0.10 16.21 -35.30
CA LEU A 350 -1.31 15.44 -35.46
C LEU A 350 -2.16 16.04 -36.60
N ARG A 351 -2.57 15.24 -37.58
CA ARG A 351 -3.34 15.72 -38.74
C ARG A 351 -4.79 15.99 -38.34
N GLU A 352 -5.48 16.89 -39.03
CA GLU A 352 -6.90 17.24 -38.76
C GLU A 352 -7.86 16.01 -38.76
N LYS A 353 -7.56 15.00 -39.59
CA LYS A 353 -8.35 13.77 -39.73
C LYS A 353 -8.04 12.71 -38.70
N ASP A 354 -6.94 12.85 -37.96
CA ASP A 354 -6.56 11.88 -36.94
C ASP A 354 -7.33 12.17 -35.64
N ASP A 355 -7.70 11.15 -34.89
CA ASP A 355 -8.33 11.30 -33.58
C ASP A 355 -7.38 11.99 -32.59
N ASN A 356 -7.93 12.60 -31.54
CA ASN A 356 -7.13 13.10 -30.44
C ASN A 356 -6.44 11.94 -29.71
N LEU A 357 -5.27 12.22 -29.17
CA LEU A 357 -4.59 11.32 -28.26
C LEU A 357 -5.42 11.18 -26.97
N THR A 358 -5.59 9.96 -26.48
CA THR A 358 -6.20 9.74 -25.16
C THR A 358 -5.25 10.13 -24.04
N GLY A 359 -5.78 10.25 -22.81
CA GLY A 359 -4.94 10.52 -21.65
C GLY A 359 -3.85 9.45 -21.47
N ASP A 360 -4.20 8.18 -21.64
CA ASP A 360 -3.25 7.05 -21.53
C ASP A 360 -2.17 7.09 -22.62
N ASP A 361 -2.51 7.46 -23.86
CA ASP A 361 -1.52 7.62 -24.93
C ASP A 361 -0.47 8.68 -24.57
N ILE A 362 -0.90 9.78 -23.95
CA ILE A 362 -0.04 10.89 -23.56
C ILE A 362 0.82 10.55 -22.36
N ARG A 363 0.27 9.78 -21.40
CA ARG A 363 0.96 9.42 -20.17
C ARG A 363 1.79 8.14 -20.28
N GLU A 364 1.80 7.46 -21.42
CA GLU A 364 2.69 6.31 -21.64
C GLU A 364 4.15 6.72 -21.46
N GLY A 365 4.84 6.09 -20.50
CA GLY A 365 6.22 6.38 -20.12
C GLY A 365 6.40 7.67 -19.31
N LEU A 366 5.33 8.33 -18.87
CA LEU A 366 5.41 9.49 -18.00
C LEU A 366 5.74 9.10 -16.57
N THR A 367 6.72 9.79 -15.99
CA THR A 367 6.91 9.86 -14.53
C THR A 367 6.60 11.29 -14.09
N ALA A 368 5.66 11.48 -13.18
CA ALA A 368 5.26 12.78 -12.68
C ALA A 368 5.02 12.74 -11.16
N ILE A 369 5.50 13.77 -10.47
CA ILE A 369 5.21 14.05 -9.06
C ILE A 369 4.37 15.30 -9.02
N ILE A 370 3.24 15.27 -8.31
CA ILE A 370 2.31 16.37 -8.12
C ILE A 370 2.19 16.60 -6.61
N SER A 371 2.70 17.70 -6.11
CA SER A 371 2.64 18.06 -4.70
C SER A 371 1.83 19.33 -4.53
N VAL A 372 0.69 19.26 -3.85
CA VAL A 372 -0.09 20.43 -3.44
C VAL A 372 0.03 20.64 -1.94
N LYS A 373 0.13 21.90 -1.53
CA LYS A 373 0.07 22.31 -0.12
C LYS A 373 -1.12 23.26 0.05
N LEU A 374 -1.97 22.96 1.04
CA LEU A 374 -3.16 23.74 1.32
C LEU A 374 -3.46 23.77 2.82
N SER A 375 -4.09 24.86 3.29
CA SER A 375 -4.35 25.08 4.72
C SER A 375 -5.42 24.14 5.28
N GLU A 376 -6.44 23.81 4.48
CA GLU A 376 -7.59 23.00 4.92
C GLU A 376 -7.85 21.85 3.93
N PRO A 377 -7.01 20.79 3.93
CA PRO A 377 -7.22 19.66 3.04
C PRO A 377 -8.44 18.83 3.48
N GLN A 378 -9.28 18.51 2.51
CA GLN A 378 -10.44 17.64 2.68
C GLN A 378 -10.14 16.32 2.01
N PHE A 379 -9.99 15.26 2.81
CA PHE A 379 -9.75 13.92 2.31
C PHE A 379 -11.01 13.07 2.35
N GLU A 380 -11.15 12.17 1.38
CA GLU A 380 -12.13 11.10 1.43
C GLU A 380 -11.62 10.01 2.41
N GLY A 381 -12.25 9.92 3.58
CA GLY A 381 -11.95 8.91 4.62
C GLY A 381 -10.76 9.24 5.54
N GLN A 382 -10.65 8.43 6.61
CA GLN A 382 -9.65 8.58 7.67
C GLN A 382 -8.21 8.30 7.20
N THR A 383 -8.05 7.47 6.19
CA THR A 383 -6.74 7.05 5.66
C THR A 383 -6.11 8.08 4.74
N LYS A 384 -6.81 9.21 4.45
CA LYS A 384 -6.32 10.35 3.65
C LYS A 384 -5.85 9.96 2.24
N THR A 385 -6.46 8.95 1.64
CA THR A 385 -6.02 8.33 0.39
C THR A 385 -6.35 9.15 -0.85
N LYS A 386 -7.35 10.04 -0.76
CA LYS A 386 -7.86 10.83 -1.88
C LYS A 386 -8.22 12.25 -1.46
N LEU A 387 -7.74 13.24 -2.20
CA LEU A 387 -8.05 14.66 -1.95
C LEU A 387 -9.38 15.06 -2.62
N GLY A 388 -10.27 15.70 -1.84
CA GLY A 388 -11.61 16.12 -2.29
C GLY A 388 -11.78 17.60 -2.62
N ASN A 389 -10.81 18.47 -2.29
CA ASN A 389 -10.89 19.93 -2.46
C ASN A 389 -11.12 20.35 -3.93
N THR A 390 -12.29 20.85 -4.27
CA THR A 390 -12.62 21.22 -5.65
C THR A 390 -11.80 22.40 -6.19
N GLU A 391 -11.41 23.33 -5.33
CA GLU A 391 -10.54 24.46 -5.65
C GLU A 391 -9.15 24.01 -6.11
N ALA A 392 -8.61 22.91 -5.55
CA ALA A 392 -7.34 22.34 -5.95
C ALA A 392 -7.35 21.89 -7.42
N LYS A 393 -8.45 21.28 -7.89
CA LYS A 393 -8.59 20.88 -9.30
C LYS A 393 -8.42 22.05 -10.25
N THR A 394 -9.16 23.14 -10.01
CA THR A 394 -9.13 24.31 -10.88
C THR A 394 -7.78 25.01 -10.84
N PHE A 395 -7.18 25.13 -9.66
CA PHE A 395 -5.87 25.72 -9.47
C PHE A 395 -4.77 24.95 -10.20
N VAL A 396 -4.69 23.63 -9.96
CA VAL A 396 -3.70 22.77 -10.62
C VAL A 396 -3.89 22.77 -12.14
N GLN A 397 -5.15 22.63 -12.60
CA GLN A 397 -5.44 22.65 -14.04
C GLN A 397 -4.94 23.94 -14.72
N LYS A 398 -5.20 25.09 -14.10
CA LYS A 398 -4.78 26.39 -14.61
C LYS A 398 -3.25 26.52 -14.61
N ALA A 399 -2.63 26.26 -13.47
CA ALA A 399 -1.19 26.40 -13.29
C ALA A 399 -0.41 25.49 -14.27
N VAL A 400 -0.79 24.22 -14.34
CA VAL A 400 -0.15 23.25 -15.25
C VAL A 400 -0.35 23.68 -16.70
N TYR A 401 -1.55 24.13 -17.08
CA TYR A 401 -1.81 24.58 -18.44
C TYR A 401 -0.93 25.77 -18.83
N GLU A 402 -0.84 26.79 -17.99
CA GLU A 402 -0.07 28.01 -18.25
C GLU A 402 1.44 27.74 -18.36
N HIS A 403 1.99 27.07 -17.34
CA HIS A 403 3.43 26.80 -17.26
C HIS A 403 3.91 25.79 -18.30
N LEU A 404 3.16 24.70 -18.49
CA LEU A 404 3.54 23.69 -19.48
C LEU A 404 3.37 24.21 -20.93
N ASN A 405 2.35 25.05 -21.21
CA ASN A 405 2.22 25.69 -22.53
C ASN A 405 3.44 26.54 -22.86
N ASP A 406 3.89 27.35 -21.91
CA ASP A 406 5.09 28.20 -22.08
C ASP A 406 6.35 27.32 -22.27
N TRP A 407 6.49 26.23 -21.51
CA TRP A 407 7.59 25.29 -21.64
C TRP A 407 7.61 24.62 -23.02
N LEU A 408 6.47 24.11 -23.51
CA LEU A 408 6.35 23.49 -24.83
C LEU A 408 6.74 24.45 -25.98
N ASP A 409 6.35 25.71 -25.87
CA ASP A 409 6.70 26.72 -26.87
C ASP A 409 8.19 27.10 -26.86
N ARG A 410 8.83 27.09 -25.69
CA ARG A 410 10.28 27.34 -25.55
C ARG A 410 11.13 26.13 -25.92
N ASN A 411 10.64 24.93 -25.83
CA ASN A 411 11.37 23.67 -26.05
C ASN A 411 10.75 22.82 -27.19
N PRO A 412 10.65 23.36 -28.43
CA PRO A 412 9.88 22.76 -29.50
C PRO A 412 10.39 21.38 -29.95
N VAL A 413 11.68 21.07 -29.75
CA VAL A 413 12.26 19.78 -30.10
C VAL A 413 11.80 18.72 -29.11
N GLU A 414 11.97 18.96 -27.81
CA GLU A 414 11.57 18.07 -26.74
C GLU A 414 10.04 17.88 -26.72
N ALA A 415 9.30 18.99 -26.93
CA ALA A 415 7.84 18.92 -27.06
C ALA A 415 7.38 18.03 -28.22
N ALA A 416 8.07 18.12 -29.37
CA ALA A 416 7.77 17.24 -30.51
C ALA A 416 8.08 15.75 -30.20
N ASP A 417 9.11 15.45 -29.41
CA ASP A 417 9.45 14.09 -29.01
C ASP A 417 8.41 13.51 -28.06
N ILE A 418 7.91 14.31 -27.10
CA ILE A 418 6.79 13.95 -26.22
C ILE A 418 5.54 13.61 -27.04
N VAL A 419 5.15 14.49 -27.99
CA VAL A 419 3.99 14.27 -28.86
C VAL A 419 4.17 13.02 -29.74
N ARG A 420 5.37 12.78 -30.30
CA ARG A 420 5.66 11.60 -31.11
C ARG A 420 5.51 10.32 -30.31
N LYS A 421 5.94 10.31 -29.03
CA LYS A 421 5.72 9.14 -28.16
C LYS A 421 4.23 8.87 -27.96
N GLY A 422 3.43 9.89 -27.65
CA GLY A 422 1.98 9.75 -27.55
C GLY A 422 1.32 9.25 -28.86
N ILE A 423 1.77 9.73 -30.03
CA ILE A 423 1.28 9.22 -31.34
C ILE A 423 1.67 7.73 -31.53
N GLN A 424 2.85 7.32 -31.10
CA GLN A 424 3.27 5.92 -31.17
C GLN A 424 2.39 5.05 -30.27
N ALA A 425 2.10 5.50 -29.04
CA ALA A 425 1.19 4.84 -28.12
C ALA A 425 -0.22 4.70 -28.70
N ALA A 426 -0.79 5.79 -29.23
CA ALA A 426 -2.10 5.77 -29.90
C ALA A 426 -2.14 4.79 -31.09
N THR A 427 -1.08 4.76 -31.90
CA THR A 427 -0.97 3.82 -33.03
C THR A 427 -0.98 2.38 -32.55
N ALA A 428 -0.23 2.08 -31.49
CA ALA A 428 -0.18 0.75 -30.88
C ALA A 428 -1.56 0.34 -30.31
N ARG A 429 -2.23 1.24 -29.59
CA ARG A 429 -3.56 1.03 -29.01
C ARG A 429 -4.61 0.76 -30.11
N VAL A 430 -4.62 1.54 -31.18
CA VAL A 430 -5.55 1.33 -32.32
C VAL A 430 -5.28 0.00 -33.03
N ALA A 431 -4.00 -0.38 -33.20
CA ALA A 431 -3.64 -1.67 -33.78
C ALA A 431 -4.10 -2.84 -32.90
N ALA A 432 -3.89 -2.72 -31.57
CA ALA A 432 -4.36 -3.71 -30.60
C ALA A 432 -5.89 -3.86 -30.60
N ARG A 433 -6.63 -2.74 -30.63
CA ARG A 433 -8.10 -2.73 -30.73
C ARG A 433 -8.59 -3.42 -32.00
N LYS A 434 -8.00 -3.11 -33.16
CA LYS A 434 -8.33 -3.77 -34.44
C LYS A 434 -8.07 -5.27 -34.39
N ALA A 435 -6.94 -5.70 -33.81
CA ALA A 435 -6.64 -7.13 -33.66
C ALA A 435 -7.69 -7.84 -32.79
N ARG A 436 -8.07 -7.21 -31.65
CA ARG A 436 -9.13 -7.71 -30.75
C ARG A 436 -10.48 -7.81 -31.46
N ASP A 437 -10.88 -6.77 -32.23
CA ASP A 437 -12.15 -6.73 -32.94
C ASP A 437 -12.20 -7.78 -34.06
N LEU A 438 -11.10 -8.04 -34.76
CA LEU A 438 -10.98 -9.11 -35.73
C LEU A 438 -11.10 -10.49 -35.09
N THR A 439 -10.52 -10.70 -33.92
CA THR A 439 -10.65 -11.95 -33.14
C THR A 439 -12.09 -12.12 -32.65
N ARG A 440 -12.71 -11.04 -32.14
CA ARG A 440 -14.11 -11.03 -31.69
C ARG A 440 -15.11 -11.29 -32.83
N ARG A 441 -14.87 -10.76 -34.04
CA ARG A 441 -15.71 -11.04 -35.21
C ARG A 441 -15.58 -12.48 -35.67
N LYS A 442 -14.43 -13.12 -35.52
CA LYS A 442 -14.28 -14.57 -35.80
C LYS A 442 -15.01 -15.43 -34.76
N GLY A 443 -15.15 -14.93 -33.50
CA GLY A 443 -15.89 -15.60 -32.43
C GLY A 443 -17.39 -15.27 -32.35
N LEU A 444 -17.94 -14.38 -33.21
CA LEU A 444 -19.38 -14.04 -33.22
C LEU A 444 -20.29 -15.17 -33.79
N LEU A 445 -19.72 -16.23 -34.34
CA LEU A 445 -20.43 -17.47 -34.69
C LEU A 445 -20.39 -18.52 -33.58
N GLU A 446 -19.56 -18.31 -32.55
CA GLU A 446 -19.54 -19.09 -31.31
C GLU A 446 -19.78 -18.09 -30.18
N SER A 447 -20.94 -18.19 -29.53
CA SER A 447 -21.49 -17.42 -28.41
C SER A 447 -20.46 -16.56 -27.65
N ALA A 448 -20.90 -15.40 -27.13
CA ALA A 448 -20.14 -14.54 -26.18
C ALA A 448 -19.64 -15.35 -24.99
N SER A 449 -18.60 -16.14 -25.19
CA SER A 449 -18.12 -17.13 -24.22
C SER A 449 -16.88 -16.65 -23.53
N LEU A 450 -16.92 -16.77 -22.25
CA LEU A 450 -15.79 -16.82 -21.32
C LEU A 450 -14.66 -17.69 -21.90
N PRO A 451 -13.40 -17.47 -21.53
CA PRO A 451 -12.27 -18.27 -22.00
C PRO A 451 -12.60 -19.76 -21.91
N GLY A 452 -12.42 -20.53 -22.98
CA GLY A 452 -12.81 -21.96 -23.04
C GLY A 452 -12.15 -22.83 -21.95
N LYS A 453 -11.08 -22.32 -21.31
CA LYS A 453 -10.42 -22.97 -20.18
C LYS A 453 -10.91 -22.51 -18.79
N LEU A 454 -11.76 -21.48 -18.70
CA LEU A 454 -12.37 -21.05 -17.45
C LEU A 454 -13.44 -22.04 -17.02
N SER A 455 -13.28 -22.60 -15.83
CA SER A 455 -14.35 -23.35 -15.16
C SER A 455 -15.05 -22.40 -14.20
N ASP A 456 -16.11 -21.75 -14.68
CA ASP A 456 -16.80 -20.70 -13.92
C ASP A 456 -17.63 -21.23 -12.75
N CYS A 457 -17.98 -20.35 -11.82
CA CYS A 457 -18.89 -20.65 -10.71
C CYS A 457 -20.36 -20.44 -11.12
N GLN A 458 -21.28 -20.98 -10.32
CA GLN A 458 -22.71 -20.93 -10.57
C GLN A 458 -23.37 -19.65 -10.06
N SER A 459 -22.82 -19.04 -9.02
CA SER A 459 -23.35 -17.80 -8.44
C SER A 459 -23.08 -16.60 -9.36
N ASN A 460 -24.05 -15.69 -9.44
CA ASN A 460 -23.91 -14.40 -10.13
C ASN A 460 -23.67 -13.23 -9.15
N ASP A 461 -23.52 -13.52 -7.86
CA ASP A 461 -23.21 -12.52 -6.85
C ASP A 461 -21.69 -12.39 -6.70
N PRO A 462 -21.07 -11.30 -7.23
CA PRO A 462 -19.60 -11.16 -7.21
C PRO A 462 -19.01 -11.16 -5.80
N THR A 463 -19.78 -10.71 -4.80
CA THR A 463 -19.31 -10.60 -3.40
C THR A 463 -19.04 -11.96 -2.78
N LYS A 464 -19.72 -13.00 -3.26
CA LYS A 464 -19.56 -14.40 -2.84
C LYS A 464 -18.61 -15.19 -3.72
N CYS A 465 -18.35 -14.69 -4.93
CA CYS A 465 -17.57 -15.41 -5.94
C CYS A 465 -16.08 -15.13 -5.78
N GLU A 466 -15.30 -16.17 -6.02
CA GLU A 466 -13.84 -16.10 -6.04
C GLU A 466 -13.28 -16.88 -7.24
N ILE A 467 -12.18 -16.40 -7.79
CA ILE A 467 -11.48 -17.05 -8.90
C ILE A 467 -10.07 -17.43 -8.50
N PHE A 468 -9.69 -18.69 -8.76
CA PHE A 468 -8.33 -19.18 -8.61
C PHE A 468 -7.63 -19.16 -9.96
N ILE A 469 -6.54 -18.39 -10.05
CA ILE A 469 -5.62 -18.42 -11.18
C ILE A 469 -4.57 -19.48 -10.86
N VAL A 470 -4.64 -20.60 -11.56
CA VAL A 470 -3.89 -21.82 -11.21
C VAL A 470 -2.78 -22.06 -12.21
N GLU A 471 -1.58 -22.33 -11.74
CA GLU A 471 -0.44 -22.69 -12.57
C GLU A 471 -0.61 -24.09 -13.16
N GLY A 472 -0.60 -24.17 -14.48
CA GLY A 472 -0.63 -25.41 -15.22
C GLY A 472 -1.97 -26.14 -15.31
N ASP A 473 -2.10 -26.96 -16.32
CA ASP A 473 -3.35 -27.73 -16.58
C ASP A 473 -3.55 -28.88 -15.56
N SER A 474 -2.45 -29.45 -15.01
CA SER A 474 -2.50 -30.54 -14.03
C SER A 474 -3.12 -30.08 -12.70
N ALA A 475 -2.53 -29.03 -12.10
CA ALA A 475 -3.05 -28.44 -10.87
C ALA A 475 -4.44 -27.81 -11.09
N GLY A 476 -4.67 -27.22 -12.29
CA GLY A 476 -5.98 -26.75 -12.71
C GLY A 476 -7.05 -27.85 -12.74
N GLY A 477 -6.69 -29.06 -13.15
CA GLY A 477 -7.57 -30.24 -13.13
C GLY A 477 -7.94 -30.68 -11.71
N SER A 478 -6.94 -30.77 -10.80
CA SER A 478 -7.16 -31.05 -9.38
C SER A 478 -8.00 -29.98 -8.70
N ALA A 479 -7.71 -28.70 -8.95
CA ALA A 479 -8.48 -27.57 -8.42
C ALA A 479 -9.94 -27.58 -8.91
N LYS A 480 -10.17 -27.86 -10.21
CA LYS A 480 -11.51 -27.99 -10.78
C LYS A 480 -12.31 -29.10 -10.11
N SER A 481 -11.66 -30.22 -9.78
CA SER A 481 -12.31 -31.37 -9.12
C SER A 481 -12.56 -31.10 -7.64
N GLY A 482 -11.67 -30.33 -6.96
CA GLY A 482 -11.77 -30.03 -5.53
C GLY A 482 -12.62 -28.80 -5.18
N ARG A 483 -12.90 -27.92 -6.15
CA ARG A 483 -13.59 -26.64 -5.91
C ARG A 483 -15.03 -26.79 -5.44
N ASN A 484 -15.54 -25.75 -4.77
CA ASN A 484 -16.97 -25.59 -4.63
C ASN A 484 -17.53 -24.87 -5.90
N PRO A 485 -18.28 -25.58 -6.78
CA PRO A 485 -18.79 -25.01 -8.04
C PRO A 485 -19.77 -23.86 -7.83
N GLN A 486 -20.32 -23.69 -6.64
CA GLN A 486 -21.32 -22.65 -6.40
C GLN A 486 -20.70 -21.24 -6.43
N TYR A 487 -19.49 -21.06 -5.90
CA TYR A 487 -18.86 -19.75 -5.79
C TYR A 487 -17.37 -19.72 -6.17
N GLN A 488 -16.76 -20.86 -6.49
CA GLN A 488 -15.34 -20.92 -6.88
C GLN A 488 -15.20 -21.16 -8.38
N ALA A 489 -14.50 -20.27 -9.06
CA ALA A 489 -14.09 -20.40 -10.46
C ALA A 489 -12.60 -20.77 -10.55
N ILE A 490 -12.22 -21.54 -11.58
CA ILE A 490 -10.84 -21.95 -11.83
C ILE A 490 -10.44 -21.51 -13.23
N LEU A 491 -9.33 -20.79 -13.35
CA LEU A 491 -8.69 -20.40 -14.59
C LEU A 491 -7.25 -20.93 -14.60
N PRO A 492 -6.96 -22.04 -15.26
CA PRO A 492 -5.59 -22.49 -15.43
C PRO A 492 -4.85 -21.59 -16.43
N ILE A 493 -3.61 -21.23 -16.11
CA ILE A 493 -2.70 -20.52 -16.99
C ILE A 493 -1.54 -21.44 -17.41
N ARG A 494 -1.12 -21.35 -18.67
CA ARG A 494 -0.07 -22.22 -19.23
C ARG A 494 1.28 -21.52 -19.19
N GLY A 495 2.07 -21.87 -18.17
CA GLY A 495 3.43 -21.36 -18.02
C GLY A 495 3.49 -19.86 -17.72
N LYS A 496 4.63 -19.26 -17.98
CA LYS A 496 4.90 -17.84 -17.73
C LYS A 496 4.13 -16.96 -18.70
N ILE A 497 3.31 -16.04 -18.19
CA ILE A 497 2.65 -15.03 -19.03
C ILE A 497 3.67 -14.04 -19.57
N LEU A 498 3.28 -13.26 -20.58
CA LEU A 498 4.11 -12.19 -21.11
C LEU A 498 4.48 -11.18 -20.00
N ASN A 499 5.76 -10.84 -19.89
CA ASN A 499 6.20 -9.77 -19.01
C ASN A 499 5.73 -8.41 -19.56
N VAL A 500 4.73 -7.83 -18.92
CA VAL A 500 4.10 -6.58 -19.36
C VAL A 500 4.97 -5.35 -19.12
N GLU A 501 5.97 -5.44 -18.22
CA GLU A 501 6.93 -4.37 -17.98
C GLU A 501 7.79 -4.08 -19.23
N LYS A 502 8.06 -5.10 -20.04
CA LYS A 502 8.92 -5.05 -21.24
C LYS A 502 8.15 -5.02 -22.54
N ALA A 503 6.84 -5.04 -22.52
CA ALA A 503 6.03 -5.26 -23.71
C ALA A 503 5.09 -4.09 -24.00
N ARG A 504 4.99 -3.71 -25.26
CA ARG A 504 3.99 -2.75 -25.72
C ARG A 504 2.58 -3.32 -25.59
N ILE A 505 1.61 -2.43 -25.39
CA ILE A 505 0.19 -2.78 -25.17
C ILE A 505 -0.40 -3.64 -26.30
N ASP A 506 0.01 -3.44 -27.55
CA ASP A 506 -0.47 -4.23 -28.69
C ASP A 506 -0.05 -5.71 -28.57
N LYS A 507 1.16 -5.99 -28.09
CA LYS A 507 1.64 -7.36 -27.83
C LYS A 507 0.98 -7.96 -26.59
N ILE A 508 0.78 -7.15 -25.56
CA ILE A 508 0.12 -7.56 -24.30
C ILE A 508 -1.29 -8.05 -24.60
N LEU A 509 -2.07 -7.25 -25.34
CA LEU A 509 -3.45 -7.60 -25.72
C LEU A 509 -3.56 -8.71 -26.76
N GLN A 510 -2.49 -9.11 -27.45
CA GLN A 510 -2.42 -10.29 -28.31
C GLN A 510 -2.11 -11.58 -27.55
N ASN A 511 -1.60 -11.49 -26.33
CA ASN A 511 -1.29 -12.66 -25.51
C ASN A 511 -2.56 -13.36 -25.04
N GLN A 512 -2.70 -14.65 -25.34
CA GLN A 512 -3.91 -15.42 -25.05
C GLN A 512 -4.19 -15.57 -23.56
N GLU A 513 -3.16 -15.70 -22.73
CA GLU A 513 -3.31 -15.82 -21.28
C GLU A 513 -3.81 -14.50 -20.67
N ILE A 514 -3.27 -13.38 -21.11
CA ILE A 514 -3.71 -12.04 -20.68
C ILE A 514 -5.15 -11.77 -21.15
N GLN A 515 -5.50 -12.12 -22.38
CA GLN A 515 -6.88 -12.01 -22.87
C GLN A 515 -7.85 -12.85 -22.01
N ALA A 516 -7.42 -14.05 -21.61
CA ALA A 516 -8.22 -14.90 -20.74
C ALA A 516 -8.46 -14.27 -19.36
N LEU A 517 -7.43 -13.66 -18.77
CA LEU A 517 -7.55 -12.95 -17.49
C LEU A 517 -8.51 -11.75 -17.61
N ILE A 518 -8.32 -10.87 -18.61
CA ILE A 518 -9.19 -9.71 -18.84
C ILE A 518 -10.64 -10.12 -19.01
N SER A 519 -10.88 -11.17 -19.83
CA SER A 519 -12.22 -11.69 -20.09
C SER A 519 -12.86 -12.34 -18.87
N ALA A 520 -12.06 -13.04 -18.04
CA ALA A 520 -12.55 -13.68 -16.83
C ALA A 520 -12.97 -12.65 -15.77
N PHE A 521 -12.16 -11.61 -15.54
CA PHE A 521 -12.48 -10.59 -14.54
C PHE A 521 -13.64 -9.70 -14.97
N GLY A 522 -13.75 -9.37 -16.26
CA GLY A 522 -14.84 -8.57 -16.83
C GLY A 522 -14.67 -7.05 -16.68
N THR A 523 -13.66 -6.57 -15.95
CA THR A 523 -13.44 -5.15 -15.62
C THR A 523 -12.92 -4.31 -16.78
N GLY A 524 -12.36 -4.92 -17.84
CA GLY A 524 -11.56 -4.18 -18.81
C GLY A 524 -10.16 -3.84 -18.29
N VAL A 525 -9.44 -2.95 -18.99
CA VAL A 525 -8.09 -2.48 -18.64
C VAL A 525 -7.94 -0.99 -18.99
N HIS A 526 -7.09 -0.25 -18.28
CA HIS A 526 -6.85 1.19 -18.49
C HIS A 526 -8.13 2.02 -18.50
N GLU A 527 -8.34 2.89 -19.49
CA GLU A 527 -9.53 3.76 -19.62
C GLU A 527 -10.87 2.98 -19.67
N ASP A 528 -10.84 1.72 -20.13
CA ASP A 528 -12.02 0.84 -20.18
C ASP A 528 -12.24 0.10 -18.82
N PHE A 529 -11.36 0.33 -17.82
CA PHE A 529 -11.45 -0.36 -16.53
C PHE A 529 -12.64 0.15 -15.72
N ASP A 530 -13.46 -0.79 -15.25
CA ASP A 530 -14.66 -0.52 -14.46
C ASP A 530 -14.77 -1.60 -13.36
N ILE A 531 -14.50 -1.21 -12.13
CA ILE A 531 -14.48 -2.12 -10.98
C ILE A 531 -15.87 -2.69 -10.68
N GLU A 532 -16.95 -1.95 -10.99
CA GLU A 532 -18.33 -2.41 -10.78
C GLU A 532 -18.68 -3.65 -11.65
N LYS A 533 -17.92 -3.88 -12.70
CA LYS A 533 -18.05 -5.06 -13.55
C LYS A 533 -17.25 -6.27 -13.10
N LEU A 534 -16.56 -6.16 -11.97
CA LEU A 534 -15.77 -7.26 -11.42
C LEU A 534 -16.66 -8.45 -11.09
N ARG A 535 -16.32 -9.61 -11.64
CA ARG A 535 -17.11 -10.83 -11.49
C ARG A 535 -16.78 -11.63 -10.22
N TYR A 536 -15.64 -11.39 -9.61
CA TYR A 536 -15.14 -12.15 -8.47
C TYR A 536 -14.46 -11.18 -7.47
N HIS A 537 -15.03 -11.04 -6.29
CA HIS A 537 -14.44 -10.15 -5.27
C HIS A 537 -13.16 -10.71 -4.61
N LYS A 538 -12.77 -11.95 -4.93
CA LYS A 538 -11.46 -12.48 -4.56
C LYS A 538 -10.79 -13.09 -5.79
N ILE A 539 -9.64 -12.57 -6.14
CA ILE A 539 -8.74 -13.07 -7.18
C ILE A 539 -7.57 -13.71 -6.46
N ILE A 540 -7.49 -15.03 -6.50
CA ILE A 540 -6.52 -15.81 -5.73
C ILE A 540 -5.49 -16.39 -6.69
N LEU A 541 -4.23 -15.96 -6.56
CA LEU A 541 -3.12 -16.50 -7.32
C LEU A 541 -2.63 -17.77 -6.63
N MET A 542 -2.69 -18.89 -7.34
CA MET A 542 -2.33 -20.21 -6.85
C MET A 542 -1.25 -20.82 -7.73
N ALA A 543 -0.01 -20.63 -7.35
CA ALA A 543 1.19 -21.10 -8.02
C ALA A 543 1.97 -22.06 -7.14
N ASP A 544 2.85 -22.85 -7.75
CA ASP A 544 3.73 -23.77 -7.08
C ASP A 544 4.67 -23.02 -6.09
N ALA A 545 5.12 -23.72 -5.06
CA ALA A 545 6.01 -23.12 -4.06
C ALA A 545 7.50 -23.02 -4.52
N ASP A 546 7.77 -23.33 -5.77
CA ASP A 546 9.09 -23.29 -6.38
C ASP A 546 9.42 -21.92 -7.00
N VAL A 547 10.64 -21.79 -7.56
CA VAL A 547 11.12 -20.54 -8.17
C VAL A 547 10.33 -20.15 -9.42
N ASP A 548 9.79 -21.11 -10.16
CA ASP A 548 8.99 -20.85 -11.36
C ASP A 548 7.59 -20.33 -10.99
N GLY A 549 6.94 -20.93 -9.97
CA GLY A 549 5.67 -20.47 -9.46
C GLY A 549 5.74 -19.07 -8.83
N GLN A 550 6.83 -18.76 -8.11
CA GLN A 550 7.09 -17.41 -7.62
C GLN A 550 7.26 -16.40 -8.76
N HIS A 551 7.94 -16.77 -9.83
CA HIS A 551 8.08 -15.92 -11.01
C HIS A 551 6.74 -15.72 -11.72
N ILE A 552 5.90 -16.74 -11.84
CA ILE A 552 4.54 -16.64 -12.41
C ILE A 552 3.68 -15.70 -11.58
N SER A 553 3.71 -15.84 -10.25
CA SER A 553 3.02 -14.94 -9.33
C SER A 553 3.49 -13.49 -9.50
N THR A 554 4.78 -13.26 -9.64
CA THR A 554 5.35 -11.93 -9.87
C THR A 554 4.89 -11.34 -11.22
N LEU A 555 4.86 -12.14 -12.29
CA LEU A 555 4.35 -11.71 -13.60
C LEU A 555 2.86 -11.32 -13.53
N LEU A 556 2.04 -12.11 -12.83
CA LEU A 556 0.62 -11.82 -12.61
C LEU A 556 0.41 -10.55 -11.79
N LEU A 557 1.17 -10.39 -10.71
CA LEU A 557 1.12 -9.16 -9.89
C LEU A 557 1.56 -7.93 -10.70
N THR A 558 2.61 -8.05 -11.53
CA THR A 558 3.03 -6.98 -12.44
C THR A 558 1.90 -6.59 -13.40
N PHE A 559 1.21 -7.58 -13.99
CA PHE A 559 0.06 -7.32 -14.86
C PHE A 559 -1.08 -6.63 -14.11
N LEU A 560 -1.46 -7.11 -12.93
CA LEU A 560 -2.52 -6.52 -12.13
C LEU A 560 -2.17 -5.09 -11.69
N PHE A 561 -0.94 -4.88 -11.23
CA PHE A 561 -0.47 -3.56 -10.81
C PHE A 561 -0.43 -2.55 -11.96
N ARG A 562 0.04 -2.96 -13.16
CA ARG A 562 0.18 -2.05 -14.31
C ARG A 562 -1.12 -1.76 -15.04
N PHE A 563 -2.04 -2.73 -15.12
CA PHE A 563 -3.23 -2.65 -15.99
C PHE A 563 -4.56 -2.68 -15.26
N MET A 564 -4.58 -3.10 -14.01
CA MET A 564 -5.79 -3.27 -13.18
C MET A 564 -5.52 -2.86 -11.71
N ARG A 565 -4.74 -1.82 -11.53
CA ARG A 565 -4.29 -1.36 -10.21
C ARG A 565 -5.42 -1.19 -9.19
N PRO A 566 -6.62 -0.67 -9.53
CA PRO A 566 -7.71 -0.56 -8.57
C PRO A 566 -8.15 -1.89 -7.94
N LEU A 567 -7.87 -3.06 -8.58
CA LEU A 567 -8.15 -4.37 -7.96
C LEU A 567 -7.23 -4.66 -6.77
N VAL A 568 -5.99 -4.18 -6.82
CA VAL A 568 -5.02 -4.32 -5.72
C VAL A 568 -5.39 -3.34 -4.60
N GLU A 569 -5.67 -2.09 -4.95
CA GLU A 569 -6.03 -1.03 -4.01
C GLU A 569 -7.33 -1.34 -3.25
N ALA A 570 -8.33 -1.90 -3.93
CA ALA A 570 -9.58 -2.34 -3.31
C ALA A 570 -9.46 -3.67 -2.54
N GLY A 571 -8.27 -4.29 -2.50
CA GLY A 571 -8.01 -5.50 -1.71
C GLY A 571 -8.61 -6.78 -2.27
N HIS A 572 -8.84 -6.85 -3.59
CA HIS A 572 -9.41 -8.03 -4.24
C HIS A 572 -8.39 -9.13 -4.59
N VAL A 573 -7.08 -8.86 -4.46
CA VAL A 573 -6.00 -9.76 -4.89
C VAL A 573 -5.40 -10.49 -3.69
N TYR A 574 -5.26 -11.82 -3.83
CA TYR A 574 -4.74 -12.70 -2.78
C TYR A 574 -3.71 -13.69 -3.34
N LEU A 575 -2.75 -14.06 -2.51
CA LEU A 575 -1.84 -15.17 -2.74
C LEU A 575 -2.28 -16.36 -1.89
N SER A 576 -2.46 -17.53 -2.49
CA SER A 576 -2.69 -18.76 -1.73
C SER A 576 -1.39 -19.22 -1.08
N ARG A 577 -1.50 -19.81 0.08
CA ARG A 577 -0.37 -20.45 0.80
C ARG A 577 -0.69 -21.92 0.98
N PRO A 578 -0.35 -22.78 0.00
CA PRO A 578 -0.50 -24.23 0.18
C PRO A 578 0.49 -24.75 1.24
N PRO A 579 0.20 -25.88 1.88
CA PRO A 579 1.13 -26.49 2.83
C PRO A 579 2.39 -26.98 2.10
N LEU A 580 3.53 -26.89 2.80
CA LEU A 580 4.81 -27.44 2.32
C LEU A 580 5.00 -28.91 2.69
N TYR A 581 4.35 -29.37 3.77
CA TYR A 581 4.53 -30.71 4.30
C TYR A 581 3.20 -31.36 4.63
N LYS A 582 3.16 -32.68 4.38
CA LYS A 582 2.12 -33.60 4.82
C LYS A 582 2.74 -34.62 5.77
N ILE A 583 2.22 -34.73 6.98
CA ILE A 583 2.66 -35.64 8.02
C ILE A 583 1.58 -36.71 8.23
N LYS A 584 1.90 -37.98 7.96
CA LYS A 584 0.99 -39.10 8.16
C LYS A 584 1.31 -39.81 9.48
N TRP A 585 0.42 -39.71 10.45
CA TRP A 585 0.53 -40.43 11.72
C TRP A 585 -0.11 -41.82 11.65
N GLY A 586 -1.10 -42.00 10.79
CA GLY A 586 -1.85 -43.21 10.54
C GLY A 586 -2.60 -43.17 9.22
N ARG A 587 -3.56 -44.08 9.03
CA ARG A 587 -4.28 -44.17 7.75
C ARG A 587 -5.15 -42.95 7.51
N ASP A 588 -5.83 -42.45 8.55
CA ASP A 588 -6.78 -41.33 8.48
C ASP A 588 -6.35 -40.15 9.39
N ASP A 589 -5.13 -40.20 9.96
CA ASP A 589 -4.57 -39.17 10.82
C ASP A 589 -3.44 -38.47 10.07
N ILE A 590 -3.79 -37.31 9.43
CA ILE A 590 -2.92 -36.53 8.57
C ILE A 590 -2.93 -35.10 9.09
N GLU A 591 -1.76 -34.51 9.26
CA GLU A 591 -1.56 -33.10 9.58
C GLU A 591 -0.74 -32.44 8.47
N TYR A 592 -0.95 -31.14 8.27
CA TYR A 592 -0.25 -30.34 7.28
C TYR A 592 0.55 -29.23 7.96
N ALA A 593 1.75 -28.92 7.44
CA ALA A 593 2.59 -27.85 7.93
C ALA A 593 2.96 -26.89 6.80
N TYR A 594 2.95 -25.60 7.10
CA TYR A 594 3.19 -24.51 6.16
C TYR A 594 4.60 -23.93 6.25
N SER A 595 5.41 -24.42 7.20
CA SER A 595 6.83 -24.07 7.36
C SER A 595 7.62 -25.24 8.00
N ASP A 596 8.96 -25.18 7.88
CA ASP A 596 9.85 -26.13 8.57
C ASP A 596 9.65 -26.10 10.09
N ARG A 597 9.51 -24.90 10.65
CA ARG A 597 9.28 -24.70 12.08
C ARG A 597 7.97 -25.35 12.55
N GLU A 598 6.92 -25.20 11.78
CA GLU A 598 5.62 -25.81 12.08
C GLU A 598 5.66 -27.33 11.97
N ARG A 599 6.34 -27.85 10.90
CA ARG A 599 6.59 -29.29 10.76
C ARG A 599 7.29 -29.85 12.00
N ASP A 600 8.38 -29.23 12.44
CA ASP A 600 9.16 -29.70 13.58
C ASP A 600 8.37 -29.62 14.88
N ALA A 601 7.57 -28.57 15.07
CA ALA A 601 6.68 -28.43 16.21
C ALA A 601 5.58 -29.50 16.22
N LEU A 602 4.94 -29.80 15.07
CA LEU A 602 3.95 -30.86 14.95
C LEU A 602 4.55 -32.24 15.22
N ILE A 603 5.76 -32.51 14.75
CA ILE A 603 6.50 -33.74 15.00
C ILE A 603 6.74 -33.91 16.50
N GLU A 604 7.19 -32.85 17.18
CA GLU A 604 7.47 -32.91 18.61
C GLU A 604 6.18 -33.08 19.42
N MET A 605 5.12 -32.35 19.10
CA MET A 605 3.80 -32.56 19.74
C MET A 605 3.25 -33.97 19.50
N GLY A 606 3.45 -34.50 18.29
CA GLY A 606 3.06 -35.89 17.99
C GLY A 606 3.79 -36.91 18.84
N ARG A 607 5.13 -36.72 19.01
CA ARG A 607 5.94 -37.57 19.90
C ARG A 607 5.45 -37.53 21.36
N GLN A 608 5.13 -36.35 21.87
CA GLN A 608 4.61 -36.17 23.23
C GLN A 608 3.25 -36.88 23.42
N ARG A 609 2.45 -36.96 22.35
CA ARG A 609 1.18 -37.70 22.31
C ARG A 609 1.36 -39.23 22.08
N GLY A 610 2.60 -39.72 22.05
CA GLY A 610 2.91 -41.15 21.84
C GLY A 610 2.81 -41.60 20.38
N LYS A 611 2.66 -40.66 19.40
CA LYS A 611 2.64 -40.99 17.98
C LYS A 611 4.07 -41.27 17.48
N ARG A 612 4.21 -42.26 16.60
CA ARG A 612 5.51 -42.61 16.01
C ARG A 612 5.62 -42.02 14.60
N VAL A 613 6.64 -41.19 14.37
CA VAL A 613 7.00 -40.65 13.06
C VAL A 613 7.99 -41.60 12.39
N ARG A 614 7.73 -41.96 11.14
CA ARG A 614 8.70 -42.59 10.25
C ARG A 614 9.14 -41.52 9.21
N GLU A 615 10.36 -41.55 8.75
CA GLU A 615 10.85 -40.61 7.74
C GLU A 615 10.03 -40.71 6.46
N ASP A 616 9.57 -41.87 6.06
CA ASP A 616 8.71 -42.11 4.91
C ASP A 616 7.25 -41.63 5.10
N SER A 617 6.87 -41.21 6.31
CA SER A 617 5.55 -40.63 6.61
C SER A 617 5.48 -39.12 6.47
N ILE A 618 6.60 -38.45 6.21
CA ILE A 618 6.67 -37.02 5.95
C ILE A 618 6.90 -36.80 4.46
N GLN A 619 5.91 -36.26 3.79
CA GLN A 619 5.97 -35.88 2.38
C GLN A 619 6.18 -34.37 2.28
N ARG A 620 7.20 -33.92 1.56
CA ARG A 620 7.34 -32.52 1.13
C ARG A 620 6.67 -32.36 -0.23
N PHE A 621 5.76 -31.40 -0.35
CA PHE A 621 5.17 -31.02 -1.63
C PHE A 621 6.14 -30.10 -2.38
N LYS A 622 6.46 -30.41 -3.62
CA LYS A 622 7.25 -29.57 -4.51
C LYS A 622 6.39 -28.65 -5.36
N GLY A 623 5.14 -29.04 -5.63
CA GLY A 623 4.17 -28.26 -6.36
C GLY A 623 2.74 -28.73 -6.14
N LEU A 624 1.80 -27.90 -6.57
CA LEU A 624 0.34 -28.16 -6.47
C LEU A 624 -0.09 -29.41 -7.26
N GLY A 625 0.66 -29.76 -8.30
CA GLY A 625 0.40 -30.96 -9.11
C GLY A 625 0.63 -32.28 -8.37
N GLU A 626 1.31 -32.27 -7.24
CA GLU A 626 1.50 -33.44 -6.37
C GLU A 626 0.34 -33.66 -5.41
N MET A 627 -0.54 -32.66 -5.24
CA MET A 627 -1.72 -32.72 -4.40
C MET A 627 -2.90 -33.29 -5.16
N ASN A 628 -3.60 -34.26 -4.57
CA ASN A 628 -4.86 -34.69 -5.13
C ASN A 628 -5.96 -33.65 -4.89
N ALA A 629 -7.12 -33.82 -5.55
CA ALA A 629 -8.20 -32.83 -5.50
C ALA A 629 -8.74 -32.59 -4.07
N GLU A 630 -8.78 -33.63 -3.23
CA GLU A 630 -9.26 -33.52 -1.85
C GLU A 630 -8.24 -32.81 -0.95
N GLU A 631 -6.95 -33.12 -1.11
CA GLU A 631 -5.89 -32.43 -0.37
C GLU A 631 -5.87 -30.94 -0.72
N LEU A 632 -5.95 -30.59 -2.00
CA LEU A 632 -5.99 -29.21 -2.46
C LEU A 632 -7.25 -28.50 -1.94
N ARG A 633 -8.40 -29.20 -1.93
CA ARG A 633 -9.64 -28.68 -1.38
C ARG A 633 -9.49 -28.27 0.07
N ILE A 634 -9.11 -29.21 0.94
CA ILE A 634 -9.11 -29.01 2.40
C ILE A 634 -8.02 -28.07 2.90
N THR A 635 -6.88 -27.96 2.19
CA THR A 635 -5.73 -27.17 2.66
C THR A 635 -5.65 -25.78 2.04
N THR A 636 -6.13 -25.63 0.79
CA THR A 636 -5.85 -24.42 -0.01
C THR A 636 -7.11 -23.71 -0.54
N MET A 637 -8.22 -24.47 -0.72
CA MET A 637 -9.43 -23.90 -1.35
C MET A 637 -10.59 -23.72 -0.39
N ASP A 638 -10.69 -24.51 0.67
CA ASP A 638 -11.76 -24.42 1.66
C ASP A 638 -11.66 -23.10 2.44
N GLN A 639 -12.75 -22.33 2.46
CA GLN A 639 -12.78 -21.00 3.06
C GLN A 639 -12.54 -21.01 4.57
N GLU A 640 -12.83 -22.11 5.26
CA GLU A 640 -12.68 -22.23 6.72
C GLU A 640 -11.23 -22.58 7.14
N HIS A 641 -10.48 -23.25 6.27
CA HIS A 641 -9.18 -23.83 6.66
C HIS A 641 -7.99 -23.27 5.89
N ARG A 642 -8.22 -22.64 4.73
CA ARG A 642 -7.15 -22.11 3.87
C ARG A 642 -6.45 -20.89 4.46
N VAL A 643 -5.18 -20.72 4.11
CA VAL A 643 -4.40 -19.51 4.42
C VAL A 643 -4.24 -18.68 3.15
N LEU A 644 -4.72 -17.44 3.19
CA LEU A 644 -4.56 -16.46 2.11
C LEU A 644 -3.77 -15.25 2.61
N GLY A 645 -2.80 -14.80 1.83
CA GLY A 645 -2.15 -13.51 2.00
C GLY A 645 -2.82 -12.48 1.10
N GLN A 646 -3.45 -11.44 1.66
CA GLN A 646 -3.96 -10.32 0.87
C GLN A 646 -2.79 -9.50 0.34
N VAL A 647 -2.85 -9.13 -0.94
CA VAL A 647 -1.88 -8.21 -1.53
C VAL A 647 -2.32 -6.79 -1.23
N THR A 648 -1.51 -6.06 -0.49
CA THR A 648 -1.74 -4.65 -0.15
C THR A 648 -0.78 -3.77 -0.92
N LEU A 649 -1.19 -2.55 -1.20
CA LEU A 649 -0.38 -1.51 -1.83
C LEU A 649 -0.20 -0.37 -0.84
N ASP A 650 0.86 -0.46 -0.03
CA ASP A 650 1.13 0.54 1.01
C ASP A 650 1.87 1.77 0.45
N ASP A 651 2.73 1.58 -0.54
CA ASP A 651 3.48 2.62 -1.25
C ASP A 651 3.54 2.30 -2.75
N ALA A 652 2.83 3.09 -3.55
CA ALA A 652 2.74 2.89 -4.99
C ALA A 652 4.04 3.23 -5.73
N ALA A 653 4.80 4.23 -5.26
CA ALA A 653 6.08 4.58 -5.85
C ALA A 653 7.11 3.48 -5.62
N GLN A 654 7.12 2.92 -4.41
CA GLN A 654 7.97 1.80 -4.06
C GLN A 654 7.62 0.53 -4.85
N ALA A 655 6.33 0.23 -4.98
CA ALA A 655 5.87 -0.91 -5.77
C ALA A 655 6.27 -0.74 -7.25
N ASP A 656 6.14 0.46 -7.80
CA ASP A 656 6.59 0.79 -9.16
C ASP A 656 8.10 0.58 -9.33
N ASP A 657 8.91 1.08 -8.40
CA ASP A 657 10.37 0.86 -8.40
C ASP A 657 10.71 -0.62 -8.31
N LEU A 658 10.05 -1.35 -7.42
CA LEU A 658 10.28 -2.79 -7.25
C LEU A 658 9.94 -3.58 -8.51
N PHE A 659 8.80 -3.32 -9.15
CA PHE A 659 8.45 -3.96 -10.41
C PHE A 659 9.40 -3.56 -11.53
N SER A 660 9.84 -2.31 -11.61
CA SER A 660 10.82 -1.84 -12.59
C SER A 660 12.18 -2.51 -12.41
N VAL A 661 12.65 -2.70 -11.17
CA VAL A 661 13.90 -3.41 -10.86
C VAL A 661 13.78 -4.90 -11.17
N LEU A 662 12.74 -5.57 -10.67
CA LEU A 662 12.60 -7.02 -10.79
C LEU A 662 12.23 -7.46 -12.21
N MET A 663 11.37 -6.73 -12.89
CA MET A 663 10.75 -7.12 -14.14
C MET A 663 11.21 -6.28 -15.34
N GLY A 664 11.87 -5.13 -15.12
CA GLY A 664 12.39 -4.21 -16.12
C GLY A 664 13.61 -4.72 -16.87
N GLU A 665 14.21 -3.89 -17.73
CA GLU A 665 15.35 -4.27 -18.59
C GLU A 665 16.70 -4.19 -17.88
N ASP A 666 16.83 -3.42 -16.79
CA ASP A 666 18.08 -3.23 -16.06
C ASP A 666 18.48 -4.49 -15.28
N VAL A 667 19.47 -5.19 -15.82
CA VAL A 667 20.04 -6.43 -15.24
C VAL A 667 20.91 -6.12 -14.03
N GLU A 668 21.65 -5.01 -14.04
CA GLU A 668 22.56 -4.63 -12.98
C GLU A 668 21.81 -4.27 -11.70
N ALA A 669 20.76 -3.44 -11.81
CA ALA A 669 19.89 -3.09 -10.70
C ALA A 669 19.24 -4.33 -10.09
N ARG A 670 18.77 -5.28 -10.92
CA ARG A 670 18.19 -6.55 -10.46
C ARG A 670 19.23 -7.42 -9.75
N ARG A 671 20.45 -7.51 -10.27
CA ARG A 671 21.55 -8.25 -9.64
C ARG A 671 21.87 -7.68 -8.27
N ALA A 672 22.03 -6.36 -8.18
CA ALA A 672 22.31 -5.66 -6.93
C ALA A 672 21.16 -5.85 -5.89
N PHE A 673 19.91 -5.86 -6.34
CA PHE A 673 18.74 -6.16 -5.49
C PHE A 673 18.82 -7.59 -4.95
N ILE A 674 19.04 -8.58 -5.82
CA ILE A 674 19.15 -10.00 -5.41
C ILE A 674 20.29 -10.19 -4.42
N GLN A 675 21.47 -9.60 -4.65
CA GLN A 675 22.62 -9.72 -3.77
C GLN A 675 22.36 -9.12 -2.39
N ARG A 676 21.73 -7.94 -2.32
CA ARG A 676 21.38 -7.29 -1.05
C ARG A 676 20.37 -8.10 -0.23
N ASN A 677 19.39 -8.71 -0.89
CA ASN A 677 18.31 -9.44 -0.23
C ASN A 677 18.57 -10.97 -0.17
N ALA A 678 19.75 -11.44 -0.57
CA ALA A 678 20.07 -12.88 -0.59
C ALA A 678 20.01 -13.53 0.80
N LYS A 679 20.26 -12.78 1.87
CA LYS A 679 20.19 -13.25 3.26
C LYS A 679 18.75 -13.48 3.74
N ASP A 680 17.77 -12.81 3.12
CA ASP A 680 16.34 -12.91 3.48
C ASP A 680 15.64 -14.09 2.78
N VAL A 681 16.33 -14.74 1.85
CA VAL A 681 15.82 -15.91 1.15
C VAL A 681 15.80 -17.11 2.09
N ARG A 682 14.61 -17.45 2.57
CA ARG A 682 14.40 -18.57 3.51
C ARG A 682 14.35 -19.94 2.83
N PHE A 683 14.17 -19.99 1.50
CA PHE A 683 14.03 -21.22 0.74
C PHE A 683 14.79 -21.08 -0.59
N LEU A 684 15.98 -21.68 -0.68
CA LEU A 684 16.63 -22.01 -1.93
C LEU A 684 16.43 -23.50 -2.15
N ASP A 685 15.73 -23.86 -3.21
CA ASP A 685 15.70 -25.23 -3.70
C ASP A 685 17.02 -25.43 -4.47
N ILE A 686 18.01 -26.00 -3.77
CA ILE A 686 19.35 -26.34 -4.33
C ILE A 686 19.31 -27.80 -4.72
#